data_96789cd23cfdc2582ae06a766da2b02a
#
_entry.id   96789cd23cfdc2582ae06a766da2b02a
#
_cell.length_a   1.000
_cell.length_b   1.000
_cell.length_c   1.000
_cell.angle_alpha   90.00
_cell.angle_beta   90.00
_cell.angle_gamma   90.00
#
_symmetry.space_group_name_H-M   'P 1'
#
loop_
_entity.id
_entity.type
_entity.pdbx_description
1 polymer ?
#
loop_
_entity_poly.entity_id
_entity_poly.type
_entity_poly.pdbx_seq_one_letter_code
_entity_poly.pdbx_strand_id
1 'polypeptide(L)'
;MLGNDFLKKIRLVIIDEAHNINLEDARALCLETLIVRLKMTLQQKTRFIGLSAIAGGIEKSLSAFISSKDKPIKSDYRSTRQTIGRLYYSPQGTYEQYVDIIDGKIVKLENEEKQSPYILNPIERCPFHEKYNNYEKSIQKMKPRLFWAALNYATQKNKNKNKTVLISILSIENISSQYANPFLKYLEEDLSTIKNIPQYFTAPTSDKLILYNKALTICKDYFGEDSVEYKLLKKGVVLHHGKMPGRLGRILVQLVEQNIINVVLANSTLIEGINLPFEIILLPYASLKRNPHDKNDNSLIDIKSFKNLIGRAGRPCLTTEGQTYILLPQGEKQLLYLHQNYEVLLNEFINSSQNSETSALFKLLEMIYNKWQKITQETCPQKFIEWIENARPIDDNNEATDALDHLDEFLLSAIEEIDSSTNINDLEDKISKIWGNTYANYINNKNRVFLKEIIIHRSCAILTKIYPDKEKRKYFYKVSLTPKITMELTAKYSEIYKILKEGESYFSLENNCRISYIMKIVQIFNEIEKIKIDKKFETIKKHIEWWFSTDKTLFTGTASNHYDFISKEFLYKFTRNIGAFISLCLLNKDDLNGNQKEKTGLPWIIFWLKDIIIWGTLDPVTAYVMANNTSIITRKDAQNIAQDYYNAYIHINDDEIFNPEMIKKWYQEYRLQYNETFEKKYIHNINKIKVELYRDPILYTQPKYRVIPVMKNDKMYWIDVAGYIMAVSDVNDINIHKNDYILYSKEKCIVSNKYI
;
A
#
# COMPACT_ATOMS: atom_id res chain seq x y z
N MET A 1 -0.99 -0.68 -21.73
CA MET A 1 0.49 -0.62 -21.79
C MET A 1 0.88 0.74 -22.33
N LEU A 2 1.82 1.40 -21.69
CA LEU A 2 2.40 2.63 -22.23
C LEU A 2 3.16 2.23 -23.52
N GLY A 3 2.85 2.89 -24.65
CA GLY A 3 3.50 2.54 -25.92
C GLY A 3 5.02 2.77 -25.89
N ASN A 4 5.76 2.08 -26.76
CA ASN A 4 7.22 2.19 -26.87
C ASN A 4 7.71 3.66 -26.95
N ASP A 5 6.91 4.57 -27.51
CA ASP A 5 7.27 5.97 -27.64
C ASP A 5 7.27 6.72 -26.29
N PHE A 6 6.47 6.30 -25.31
CA PHE A 6 6.54 6.86 -23.97
C PHE A 6 7.83 6.42 -23.26
N LEU A 7 8.17 5.13 -23.33
CA LEU A 7 9.39 4.60 -22.72
C LEU A 7 10.66 5.29 -23.26
N LYS A 8 10.73 5.56 -24.56
CA LYS A 8 11.86 6.29 -25.19
C LYS A 8 12.04 7.72 -24.68
N LYS A 9 10.99 8.33 -24.09
CA LYS A 9 11.05 9.70 -23.54
C LYS A 9 11.52 9.76 -22.10
N ILE A 10 11.57 8.63 -21.37
CA ILE A 10 12.01 8.58 -19.98
C ILE A 10 13.50 8.91 -19.90
N ARG A 11 13.87 9.86 -19.06
CA ARG A 11 15.25 10.27 -18.78
C ARG A 11 15.67 10.03 -17.34
N LEU A 12 14.70 9.89 -16.45
CA LEU A 12 14.91 9.67 -15.03
C LEU A 12 13.89 8.67 -14.49
N VAL A 13 14.37 7.69 -13.74
CA VAL A 13 13.57 6.73 -12.97
C VAL A 13 13.93 6.91 -11.50
N ILE A 14 12.94 7.24 -10.67
CA ILE A 14 13.11 7.35 -9.22
C ILE A 14 12.43 6.15 -8.58
N ILE A 15 13.18 5.42 -7.77
CA ILE A 15 12.71 4.24 -7.02
C ILE A 15 12.63 4.65 -5.56
N ASP A 16 11.41 4.89 -5.09
CA ASP A 16 11.16 5.18 -3.68
C ASP A 16 11.18 3.91 -2.84
N GLU A 17 11.60 4.03 -1.57
CA GLU A 17 11.80 2.91 -0.65
C GLU A 17 12.63 1.77 -1.29
N ALA A 18 13.72 2.12 -1.99
CA ALA A 18 14.53 1.21 -2.79
C ALA A 18 15.10 0.03 -1.98
N HIS A 19 15.19 0.15 -0.65
CA HIS A 19 15.61 -0.93 0.25
C HIS A 19 14.63 -2.13 0.25
N ASN A 20 13.40 -1.97 -0.23
CA ASN A 20 12.43 -3.07 -0.34
C ASN A 20 12.89 -4.17 -1.30
N ILE A 21 13.86 -3.91 -2.16
CA ILE A 21 14.47 -4.94 -3.01
C ILE A 21 15.23 -5.99 -2.18
N ASN A 22 15.70 -5.62 -0.98
CA ASN A 22 16.40 -6.50 -0.04
C ASN A 22 15.44 -7.28 0.87
N LEU A 23 14.20 -7.52 0.42
CA LEU A 23 13.24 -8.43 1.05
C LEU A 23 13.27 -9.80 0.36
N GLU A 24 12.73 -10.81 1.04
CA GLU A 24 12.68 -12.20 0.52
C GLU A 24 11.27 -12.58 0.04
N ASP A 25 10.44 -11.60 -0.25
CA ASP A 25 9.04 -11.80 -0.64
C ASP A 25 8.80 -11.61 -2.15
N ALA A 26 7.60 -11.97 -2.60
CA ALA A 26 7.19 -11.83 -3.99
C ALA A 26 7.17 -10.35 -4.47
N ARG A 27 6.98 -9.38 -3.58
CA ARG A 27 6.98 -7.95 -3.94
C ARG A 27 8.37 -7.49 -4.32
N ALA A 28 9.40 -7.95 -3.58
CA ALA A 28 10.79 -7.68 -3.89
C ALA A 28 11.20 -8.30 -5.23
N LEU A 29 10.76 -9.54 -5.52
CA LEU A 29 11.01 -10.18 -6.81
C LEU A 29 10.34 -9.40 -7.96
N CYS A 30 9.10 -8.94 -7.79
CA CYS A 30 8.41 -8.10 -8.78
C CYS A 30 9.14 -6.76 -8.99
N LEU A 31 9.64 -6.14 -7.91
CA LEU A 31 10.41 -4.88 -8.00
C LEU A 31 11.74 -5.11 -8.74
N GLU A 32 12.47 -6.17 -8.41
CA GLU A 32 13.71 -6.55 -9.11
C GLU A 32 13.45 -6.79 -10.59
N THR A 33 12.41 -7.57 -10.94
CA THR A 33 11.98 -7.84 -12.30
C THR A 33 11.69 -6.54 -13.07
N LEU A 34 10.93 -5.63 -12.46
CA LEU A 34 10.59 -4.34 -13.07
C LEU A 34 11.84 -3.51 -13.37
N ILE A 35 12.78 -3.42 -12.41
CA ILE A 35 14.00 -2.64 -12.59
C ILE A 35 14.89 -3.25 -13.66
N VAL A 36 15.06 -4.58 -13.69
CA VAL A 36 15.80 -5.30 -14.72
C VAL A 36 15.25 -4.98 -16.10
N ARG A 37 13.94 -5.09 -16.28
CA ARG A 37 13.26 -4.78 -17.55
C ARG A 37 13.43 -3.31 -17.96
N LEU A 38 13.25 -2.38 -17.02
CA LEU A 38 13.46 -0.95 -17.31
C LEU A 38 14.89 -0.68 -17.76
N LYS A 39 15.90 -1.29 -17.13
CA LYS A 39 17.30 -1.14 -17.52
C LYS A 39 17.60 -1.71 -18.90
N MET A 40 16.92 -2.78 -19.28
CA MET A 40 17.08 -3.39 -20.61
C MET A 40 16.35 -2.63 -21.72
N THR A 41 15.19 -2.02 -21.38
CA THR A 41 14.32 -1.36 -22.38
C THR A 41 14.63 0.12 -22.57
N LEU A 42 15.06 0.80 -21.50
CA LEU A 42 15.29 2.24 -21.52
C LEU A 42 16.64 2.57 -22.17
N GLN A 43 16.75 3.81 -22.67
CA GLN A 43 17.97 4.29 -23.29
C GLN A 43 19.14 4.34 -22.29
N GLN A 44 20.36 4.08 -22.74
CA GLN A 44 21.57 4.13 -21.90
C GLN A 44 21.77 5.46 -21.14
N LYS A 45 21.17 6.56 -21.62
CA LYS A 45 21.21 7.87 -20.97
C LYS A 45 20.19 8.06 -19.85
N THR A 46 19.28 7.10 -19.62
CA THR A 46 18.31 7.19 -18.54
C THR A 46 19.00 6.98 -17.19
N ARG A 47 18.78 7.91 -16.27
CA ARG A 47 19.33 7.84 -14.91
C ARG A 47 18.35 7.14 -13.98
N PHE A 48 18.90 6.35 -13.06
CA PHE A 48 18.14 5.70 -11.98
C PHE A 48 18.59 6.28 -10.64
N ILE A 49 17.64 6.63 -9.78
CA ILE A 49 17.86 7.13 -8.42
C ILE A 49 17.07 6.26 -7.47
N GLY A 50 17.73 5.67 -6.47
CA GLY A 50 17.08 4.98 -5.36
C GLY A 50 17.02 5.89 -4.14
N LEU A 51 15.83 6.02 -3.56
CA LEU A 51 15.62 6.72 -2.30
C LEU A 51 15.35 5.67 -1.21
N SER A 52 15.99 5.82 -0.07
CA SER A 52 15.81 4.90 1.05
C SER A 52 16.13 5.58 2.38
N ALA A 53 15.23 5.40 3.34
CA ALA A 53 15.46 5.83 4.72
C ALA A 53 16.26 4.79 5.54
N ILE A 54 16.34 3.52 5.09
CA ILE A 54 16.81 2.38 5.88
C ILE A 54 17.74 1.49 5.04
N ALA A 55 18.75 2.06 4.42
CA ALA A 55 19.68 1.29 3.60
C ALA A 55 20.93 0.79 4.36
N GLY A 56 20.96 0.89 5.68
CA GLY A 56 22.15 0.54 6.50
C GLY A 56 22.68 -0.86 6.22
N GLY A 57 23.92 -0.96 5.75
CA GLY A 57 24.60 -2.21 5.42
C GLY A 57 24.45 -2.71 3.99
N ILE A 58 23.46 -2.20 3.23
CA ILE A 58 23.23 -2.58 1.81
C ILE A 58 23.46 -1.43 0.84
N GLU A 59 23.98 -0.30 1.31
CA GLU A 59 24.11 0.92 0.48
C GLU A 59 24.98 0.70 -0.75
N LYS A 60 26.05 -0.10 -0.62
CA LYS A 60 26.99 -0.37 -1.72
C LYS A 60 26.36 -1.24 -2.80
N SER A 61 25.76 -2.36 -2.41
CA SER A 61 25.10 -3.26 -3.36
C SER A 61 23.89 -2.62 -4.01
N LEU A 62 23.10 -1.86 -3.24
CA LEU A 62 21.95 -1.12 -3.72
C LEU A 62 22.36 -0.01 -4.72
N SER A 63 23.40 0.77 -4.40
CA SER A 63 23.91 1.81 -5.28
C SER A 63 24.51 1.22 -6.56
N ALA A 64 25.30 0.15 -6.44
CA ALA A 64 25.86 -0.55 -7.59
C ALA A 64 24.78 -1.13 -8.50
N PHE A 65 23.72 -1.71 -7.90
CA PHE A 65 22.57 -2.21 -8.64
C PHE A 65 21.79 -1.08 -9.33
N ILE A 66 21.49 0.02 -8.65
CA ILE A 66 20.65 1.08 -9.22
C ILE A 66 21.40 1.97 -10.20
N SER A 67 22.56 2.53 -9.82
CA SER A 67 23.24 3.57 -10.59
C SER A 67 24.58 3.17 -11.21
N SER A 68 25.09 2.00 -10.90
CA SER A 68 26.31 1.36 -11.43
C SER A 68 27.64 2.11 -11.28
N LYS A 69 27.67 3.41 -11.02
CA LYS A 69 28.91 4.21 -10.98
C LYS A 69 29.04 5.17 -9.79
N ASP A 70 27.93 5.59 -9.23
CA ASP A 70 27.92 6.62 -8.20
C ASP A 70 28.01 6.02 -6.81
N LYS A 71 28.83 6.61 -5.95
CA LYS A 71 28.85 6.24 -4.53
C LYS A 71 27.52 6.64 -3.89
N PRO A 72 26.99 5.84 -2.94
CA PRO A 72 25.77 6.21 -2.24
C PRO A 72 25.97 7.51 -1.47
N ILE A 73 24.99 8.41 -1.56
CA ILE A 73 24.95 9.63 -0.74
C ILE A 73 24.24 9.26 0.55
N LYS A 74 24.91 9.41 1.68
CA LYS A 74 24.39 9.13 2.99
C LYS A 74 24.34 10.40 3.81
N SER A 75 23.23 10.61 4.51
CA SER A 75 23.09 11.66 5.51
C SER A 75 22.62 11.04 6.82
N ASP A 76 23.36 11.29 7.87
CA ASP A 76 22.99 10.90 9.23
C ASP A 76 22.13 12.01 9.92
N TYR A 77 21.83 13.09 9.19
CA TYR A 77 21.03 14.19 9.69
C TYR A 77 19.58 13.73 9.88
N ARG A 78 19.08 13.91 11.11
CA ARG A 78 17.67 13.79 11.45
C ARG A 78 17.16 15.14 11.92
N SER A 79 16.05 15.56 11.38
CA SER A 79 15.42 16.82 11.74
C SER A 79 14.68 16.78 13.07
N THR A 80 14.43 15.57 13.61
CA THR A 80 13.75 15.33 14.88
C THR A 80 14.53 14.33 15.71
N ARG A 81 14.68 14.59 17.01
CA ARG A 81 15.25 13.63 17.97
C ARG A 81 14.41 12.37 18.01
N GLN A 82 15.04 11.22 18.06
CA GLN A 82 14.38 9.93 18.17
C GLN A 82 14.69 9.27 19.52
N THR A 83 13.65 9.00 20.28
CA THR A 83 13.73 8.34 21.59
C THR A 83 13.08 6.97 21.52
N ILE A 84 13.78 5.93 21.98
CA ILE A 84 13.26 4.58 22.14
C ILE A 84 13.40 4.18 23.61
N GLY A 85 12.35 3.59 24.15
CA GLY A 85 12.36 3.15 25.52
C GLY A 85 11.22 2.19 25.86
N ARG A 86 11.04 1.99 27.13
CA ARG A 86 10.03 1.10 27.69
C ARG A 86 9.10 1.86 28.61
N LEU A 87 7.86 1.47 28.59
CA LEU A 87 6.83 1.95 29.51
C LEU A 87 6.43 0.81 30.44
N TYR A 88 6.93 0.82 31.67
CA TYR A 88 6.52 -0.14 32.67
C TYR A 88 5.18 0.22 33.28
N TYR A 89 4.36 -0.78 33.51
CA TYR A 89 3.16 -0.64 34.33
C TYR A 89 3.21 -1.60 35.52
N SER A 90 2.80 -1.10 36.68
CA SER A 90 2.72 -1.91 37.91
C SER A 90 1.34 -2.55 38.05
N PRO A 91 1.21 -3.60 38.89
CA PRO A 91 -0.08 -4.15 39.29
C PRO A 91 -1.02 -3.11 39.92
N GLN A 92 -0.47 -2.06 40.52
CA GLN A 92 -1.23 -0.94 41.15
C GLN A 92 -1.70 0.08 40.11
N GLY A 93 -1.34 -0.06 38.84
CA GLY A 93 -1.76 0.82 37.76
C GLY A 93 -0.89 2.08 37.58
N THR A 94 0.25 2.18 38.24
CA THR A 94 1.24 3.24 38.03
C THR A 94 2.13 2.93 36.85
N TYR A 95 2.78 3.96 36.29
CA TYR A 95 3.67 3.83 35.13
C TYR A 95 5.04 4.42 35.44
N GLU A 96 6.06 3.81 34.83
CA GLU A 96 7.43 4.30 34.77
C GLU A 96 7.89 4.31 33.32
N GLN A 97 8.37 5.46 32.85
CA GLN A 97 8.86 5.65 31.49
C GLN A 97 10.38 5.69 31.48
N TYR A 98 11.00 4.75 30.82
CA TYR A 98 12.45 4.66 30.64
C TYR A 98 12.85 5.10 29.24
N VAL A 99 14.02 5.74 29.12
CA VAL A 99 14.64 6.13 27.85
C VAL A 99 15.92 5.32 27.70
N ASP A 100 15.95 4.36 26.78
CA ASP A 100 17.06 3.45 26.58
C ASP A 100 17.98 3.87 25.42
N ILE A 101 17.42 4.49 24.37
CA ILE A 101 18.15 4.96 23.19
C ILE A 101 17.70 6.37 22.81
N ILE A 102 18.67 7.24 22.51
CA ILE A 102 18.45 8.55 21.89
C ILE A 102 19.31 8.62 20.63
N ASP A 103 18.68 8.91 19.48
CA ASP A 103 19.33 9.04 18.17
C ASP A 103 20.30 7.89 17.84
N GLY A 104 19.86 6.66 18.14
CA GLY A 104 20.63 5.44 17.90
C GLY A 104 21.72 5.11 18.90
N LYS A 105 21.90 5.93 19.96
CA LYS A 105 22.89 5.73 21.01
C LYS A 105 22.25 5.31 22.32
N ILE A 106 22.86 4.33 23.01
CA ILE A 106 22.43 3.91 24.35
C ILE A 106 22.64 5.08 25.32
N VAL A 107 21.63 5.34 26.14
CA VAL A 107 21.68 6.34 27.20
C VAL A 107 21.81 5.61 28.54
N LYS A 108 22.88 5.94 29.29
CA LYS A 108 23.14 5.45 30.65
C LYS A 108 23.31 6.62 31.60
N LEU A 109 22.90 6.43 32.84
CA LEU A 109 23.20 7.41 33.91
C LEU A 109 24.70 7.31 34.28
N GLU A 110 25.37 8.44 34.40
CA GLU A 110 26.85 8.54 34.60
C GLU A 110 27.38 7.79 35.81
N ASN A 111 26.56 7.50 36.82
CA ASN A 111 26.98 6.89 38.09
C ASN A 111 26.48 5.44 38.27
N GLU A 112 25.73 4.88 37.33
CA GLU A 112 25.22 3.50 37.42
C GLU A 112 25.34 2.78 36.10
N GLU A 113 26.22 1.79 36.04
CA GLU A 113 26.55 1.06 34.80
C GLU A 113 25.35 0.37 34.09
N LYS A 114 24.17 0.34 34.70
CA LYS A 114 23.02 -0.45 34.21
C LYS A 114 21.66 0.25 34.21
N GLN A 115 21.52 1.51 34.64
CA GLN A 115 20.21 2.16 34.68
C GLN A 115 20.04 3.23 33.60
N SER A 116 19.00 3.04 32.79
CA SER A 116 18.53 4.06 31.86
C SER A 116 17.78 5.16 32.62
N PRO A 117 17.86 6.44 32.18
CA PRO A 117 17.07 7.52 32.78
C PRO A 117 15.57 7.19 32.69
N TYR A 118 14.82 7.53 33.75
CA TYR A 118 13.41 7.25 33.84
C TYR A 118 12.61 8.38 34.49
N ILE A 119 11.31 8.38 34.20
CA ILE A 119 10.32 9.29 34.75
C ILE A 119 9.29 8.46 35.49
N LEU A 120 9.09 8.78 36.78
CA LEU A 120 8.02 8.20 37.59
C LEU A 120 6.68 8.87 37.25
N ASN A 121 5.63 8.07 37.11
CA ASN A 121 4.27 8.53 36.83
C ASN A 121 4.19 9.54 35.66
N PRO A 122 4.70 9.21 34.46
CA PRO A 122 4.67 10.11 33.31
C PRO A 122 3.23 10.40 32.83
N ILE A 123 2.29 9.55 33.22
CA ILE A 123 0.86 9.62 32.95
C ILE A 123 0.08 9.24 34.21
N GLU A 124 -1.20 9.56 34.23
CA GLU A 124 -2.08 9.26 35.36
C GLU A 124 -2.20 7.74 35.59
N ARG A 125 -2.45 7.38 36.84
CA ARG A 125 -2.66 5.98 37.27
C ARG A 125 -3.81 5.37 36.51
N CYS A 126 -3.61 4.15 35.99
CA CYS A 126 -4.68 3.40 35.28
C CYS A 126 -5.81 3.04 36.24
N PRO A 127 -7.04 3.48 35.97
CA PRO A 127 -8.19 3.10 36.76
C PRO A 127 -8.50 1.60 36.58
N PHE A 128 -9.26 1.03 37.50
CA PHE A 128 -9.69 -0.38 37.44
C PHE A 128 -8.56 -1.40 37.41
N HIS A 129 -7.38 -1.03 37.91
CA HIS A 129 -6.21 -1.92 37.89
C HIS A 129 -6.49 -3.27 38.56
N GLU A 130 -7.29 -3.32 39.64
CA GLU A 130 -7.73 -4.54 40.32
C GLU A 130 -8.54 -5.44 39.39
N LYS A 131 -9.52 -4.88 38.66
CA LYS A 131 -10.30 -5.62 37.64
C LYS A 131 -9.39 -6.27 36.60
N TYR A 132 -8.40 -5.52 36.11
CA TYR A 132 -7.53 -6.00 35.04
C TYR A 132 -6.49 -7.01 35.54
N ASN A 133 -6.09 -6.95 36.80
CA ASN A 133 -5.21 -7.95 37.40
C ASN A 133 -5.88 -9.33 37.47
N ASN A 134 -7.19 -9.39 37.56
CA ASN A 134 -7.97 -10.64 37.63
C ASN A 134 -8.22 -11.29 36.28
N TYR A 135 -7.79 -10.70 35.14
CA TYR A 135 -7.91 -11.35 33.85
C TYR A 135 -7.03 -12.59 33.78
N GLU A 136 -7.56 -13.72 33.27
CA GLU A 136 -6.83 -14.98 33.18
C GLU A 136 -5.63 -14.92 32.24
N LYS A 137 -5.76 -14.24 31.08
CA LYS A 137 -4.72 -14.17 30.07
C LYS A 137 -3.86 -12.92 30.23
N SER A 138 -2.55 -13.10 30.32
CA SER A 138 -1.57 -12.03 30.48
C SER A 138 -1.69 -10.91 29.43
N ILE A 139 -1.91 -11.26 28.16
CA ILE A 139 -2.11 -10.29 27.09
C ILE A 139 -3.39 -9.45 27.29
N GLN A 140 -4.44 -10.03 27.87
CA GLN A 140 -5.67 -9.29 28.18
C GLN A 140 -5.47 -8.26 29.29
N LYS A 141 -4.54 -8.53 30.23
CA LYS A 141 -4.18 -7.59 31.29
C LYS A 141 -3.50 -6.32 30.73
N MET A 142 -2.71 -6.49 29.67
CA MET A 142 -1.93 -5.38 29.08
C MET A 142 -2.79 -4.41 28.27
N LYS A 143 -3.84 -4.88 27.59
CA LYS A 143 -4.61 -4.06 26.64
C LYS A 143 -5.23 -2.80 27.29
N PRO A 144 -5.97 -2.89 28.40
CA PRO A 144 -6.55 -1.70 29.02
C PRO A 144 -5.48 -0.68 29.47
N ARG A 145 -4.32 -1.16 29.92
CA ARG A 145 -3.20 -0.32 30.32
C ARG A 145 -2.55 0.38 29.12
N LEU A 146 -2.46 -0.31 27.98
CA LEU A 146 -2.02 0.27 26.73
C LEU A 146 -2.99 1.36 26.25
N PHE A 147 -4.28 1.08 26.29
CA PHE A 147 -5.32 2.04 25.89
C PHE A 147 -5.29 3.28 26.80
N TRP A 148 -5.23 3.10 28.10
CA TRP A 148 -5.11 4.19 29.06
C TRP A 148 -3.88 5.04 28.81
N ALA A 149 -2.72 4.43 28.59
CA ALA A 149 -1.50 5.14 28.26
C ALA A 149 -1.65 5.95 26.96
N ALA A 150 -2.23 5.38 25.90
CA ALA A 150 -2.44 6.08 24.65
C ALA A 150 -3.34 7.31 24.81
N LEU A 151 -4.45 7.19 25.55
CA LEU A 151 -5.37 8.29 25.80
C LEU A 151 -4.69 9.41 26.60
N ASN A 152 -3.94 9.07 27.64
CA ASN A 152 -3.22 10.05 28.45
C ASN A 152 -2.12 10.76 27.66
N TYR A 153 -1.31 10.03 26.90
CA TYR A 153 -0.31 10.66 26.05
C TYR A 153 -0.92 11.57 24.98
N ALA A 154 -2.08 11.21 24.45
CA ALA A 154 -2.81 12.05 23.50
C ALA A 154 -3.35 13.34 24.12
N THR A 155 -3.56 13.39 25.45
CA THR A 155 -3.96 14.62 26.17
C THR A 155 -2.79 15.55 26.45
N GLN A 156 -1.54 15.09 26.37
CA GLN A 156 -0.36 15.90 26.60
C GLN A 156 -0.22 16.94 25.49
N LYS A 157 -0.30 18.22 25.86
CA LYS A 157 -0.26 19.32 24.91
C LYS A 157 1.17 19.68 24.51
N ASN A 158 1.37 19.84 23.20
CA ASN A 158 2.56 20.43 22.64
C ASN A 158 2.16 21.64 21.78
N LYS A 159 2.69 22.85 22.09
CA LYS A 159 2.37 24.07 21.34
C LYS A 159 0.85 24.29 21.16
N ASN A 160 0.06 24.13 22.22
CA ASN A 160 -1.41 24.26 22.23
C ASN A 160 -2.20 23.21 21.42
N LYS A 161 -1.60 22.11 21.01
CA LYS A 161 -2.29 20.97 20.42
C LYS A 161 -2.01 19.67 21.16
N ASN A 162 -2.95 18.73 21.10
CA ASN A 162 -2.75 17.38 21.62
C ASN A 162 -1.66 16.65 20.82
N LYS A 163 -0.94 15.73 21.48
CA LYS A 163 0.04 14.87 20.80
C LYS A 163 -0.65 13.78 19.98
N THR A 164 -0.08 13.46 18.85
CA THR A 164 -0.54 12.32 18.03
C THR A 164 0.09 11.02 18.52
N VAL A 165 -0.74 10.03 18.81
CA VAL A 165 -0.34 8.75 19.39
C VAL A 165 -0.77 7.61 18.46
N LEU A 166 0.19 6.77 18.10
CA LEU A 166 -0.04 5.52 17.39
C LEU A 166 0.06 4.34 18.35
N ILE A 167 -0.98 3.52 18.42
CA ILE A 167 -0.88 2.15 18.93
C ILE A 167 -0.57 1.26 17.75
N SER A 168 0.65 0.76 17.65
CA SER A 168 1.09 -0.09 16.55
C SER A 168 0.97 -1.56 16.93
N ILE A 169 0.16 -2.30 16.17
CA ILE A 169 -0.02 -3.74 16.32
C ILE A 169 0.81 -4.43 15.24
N LEU A 170 1.73 -5.28 15.67
CA LEU A 170 2.69 -5.92 14.77
C LEU A 170 2.08 -7.04 13.92
N SER A 171 1.00 -7.67 14.38
CA SER A 171 0.30 -8.72 13.64
C SER A 171 -0.75 -8.13 12.69
N ILE A 172 -0.74 -8.61 11.44
CA ILE A 172 -1.72 -8.22 10.40
C ILE A 172 -3.08 -8.85 10.68
N GLU A 173 -3.10 -10.02 11.29
CA GLU A 173 -4.31 -10.77 11.56
C GLU A 173 -4.92 -10.34 12.91
N ASN A 174 -6.20 -10.00 12.89
CA ASN A 174 -7.00 -9.76 14.09
C ASN A 174 -6.89 -8.39 14.80
N ILE A 175 -6.44 -7.31 14.13
CA ILE A 175 -6.47 -5.98 14.74
C ILE A 175 -7.88 -5.61 15.22
N SER A 176 -8.93 -5.94 14.45
CA SER A 176 -10.32 -5.63 14.80
C SER A 176 -10.81 -6.44 15.98
N SER A 177 -10.63 -7.77 16.00
CA SER A 177 -11.13 -8.63 17.06
C SER A 177 -10.29 -8.54 18.33
N GLN A 178 -8.95 -8.44 18.20
CA GLN A 178 -8.07 -8.50 19.36
C GLN A 178 -7.79 -7.14 20.00
N TYR A 179 -7.88 -6.04 19.27
CA TYR A 179 -7.57 -4.72 19.78
C TYR A 179 -8.68 -3.70 19.60
N ALA A 180 -9.29 -3.58 18.42
CA ALA A 180 -10.29 -2.55 18.16
C ALA A 180 -11.59 -2.79 18.95
N ASN A 181 -12.15 -4.01 18.94
CA ASN A 181 -13.30 -4.35 19.74
C ASN A 181 -13.06 -4.21 21.27
N PRO A 182 -11.94 -4.73 21.84
CA PRO A 182 -11.60 -4.48 23.23
C PRO A 182 -11.41 -2.99 23.55
N PHE A 183 -10.87 -2.20 22.61
CA PHE A 183 -10.70 -0.76 22.81
C PHE A 183 -12.05 -0.03 22.82
N LEU A 184 -12.93 -0.37 21.89
CA LEU A 184 -14.29 0.18 21.88
C LEU A 184 -15.03 -0.16 23.18
N LYS A 185 -14.96 -1.42 23.61
CA LYS A 185 -15.56 -1.86 24.88
C LYS A 185 -14.97 -1.09 26.09
N TYR A 186 -13.66 -0.88 26.10
CA TYR A 186 -12.98 -0.09 27.11
C TYR A 186 -13.50 1.36 27.16
N LEU A 187 -13.71 1.99 26.00
CA LEU A 187 -14.24 3.35 25.90
C LEU A 187 -15.72 3.44 26.32
N GLU A 188 -16.52 2.43 26.02
CA GLU A 188 -17.97 2.46 26.26
C GLU A 188 -18.36 1.98 27.66
N GLU A 189 -17.70 0.95 28.18
CA GLU A 189 -18.05 0.34 29.46
C GLU A 189 -17.18 0.89 30.62
N ASP A 190 -15.84 0.82 30.47
CA ASP A 190 -14.96 1.14 31.58
C ASP A 190 -14.82 2.66 31.77
N LEU A 191 -14.47 3.39 30.72
CA LEU A 191 -14.27 4.84 30.83
C LEU A 191 -15.54 5.63 31.12
N SER A 192 -16.70 5.14 30.68
CA SER A 192 -17.97 5.82 30.94
C SER A 192 -18.31 5.96 32.44
N THR A 193 -17.67 5.16 33.29
CA THR A 193 -17.90 5.16 34.74
C THR A 193 -16.96 6.11 35.52
N ILE A 194 -15.98 6.73 34.84
CA ILE A 194 -14.97 7.61 35.46
C ILE A 194 -15.38 9.07 35.29
N LYS A 195 -15.23 9.88 36.35
CA LYS A 195 -15.50 11.31 36.29
C LYS A 195 -14.42 12.11 35.52
N ASN A 196 -13.16 11.71 35.62
CA ASN A 196 -12.03 12.40 35.00
C ASN A 196 -11.46 11.58 33.85
N ILE A 197 -12.10 11.65 32.68
CA ILE A 197 -11.61 10.98 31.46
C ILE A 197 -10.54 11.86 30.84
N PRO A 198 -9.40 11.27 30.38
CA PRO A 198 -8.41 12.00 29.59
C PRO A 198 -9.04 12.71 28.40
N GLN A 199 -8.79 14.01 28.24
CA GLN A 199 -9.39 14.80 27.15
C GLN A 199 -8.62 14.64 25.85
N TYR A 200 -8.53 13.39 25.32
CA TYR A 200 -7.79 13.03 24.11
C TYR A 200 -8.49 13.45 22.82
N PHE A 201 -9.79 13.67 22.87
CA PHE A 201 -10.61 14.06 21.74
C PHE A 201 -11.60 15.15 22.13
N THR A 202 -11.70 16.17 21.29
CA THR A 202 -12.72 17.24 21.40
C THR A 202 -13.44 17.29 20.07
N ALA A 203 -14.76 17.29 20.09
CA ALA A 203 -15.55 17.40 18.87
C ALA A 203 -15.10 18.63 18.06
N PRO A 204 -14.74 18.44 16.80
CA PRO A 204 -14.23 19.55 15.98
C PRO A 204 -15.33 20.56 15.67
N THR A 205 -14.92 21.80 15.40
CA THR A 205 -15.80 22.92 15.02
C THR A 205 -15.38 23.46 13.64
N SER A 206 -16.26 24.26 13.02
CA SER A 206 -15.99 24.93 11.74
C SER A 206 -15.57 23.97 10.60
N ASP A 207 -14.54 24.31 9.84
CA ASP A 207 -14.07 23.53 8.69
C ASP A 207 -13.62 22.12 9.07
N LYS A 208 -13.08 21.95 10.28
CA LYS A 208 -12.70 20.64 10.81
C LYS A 208 -13.89 19.70 11.01
N LEU A 209 -15.06 20.26 11.37
CA LEU A 209 -16.29 19.50 11.50
C LEU A 209 -16.75 18.95 10.16
N ILE A 210 -16.58 19.72 9.08
CA ILE A 210 -16.93 19.26 7.72
C ILE A 210 -16.12 18.02 7.35
N LEU A 211 -14.80 18.06 7.56
CA LEU A 211 -13.93 16.93 7.26
C LEU A 211 -14.24 15.70 8.14
N TYR A 212 -14.51 15.93 9.42
CA TYR A 212 -14.86 14.86 10.35
C TYR A 212 -16.21 14.19 9.97
N ASN A 213 -17.24 14.99 9.68
CA ASN A 213 -18.53 14.45 9.24
C ASN A 213 -18.41 13.72 7.91
N LYS A 214 -17.58 14.21 6.97
CA LYS A 214 -17.28 13.53 5.72
C LYS A 214 -16.66 12.15 5.98
N ALA A 215 -15.72 12.04 6.91
CA ALA A 215 -15.11 10.78 7.27
C ALA A 215 -16.11 9.79 7.90
N LEU A 216 -16.97 10.27 8.81
CA LEU A 216 -18.06 9.45 9.39
C LEU A 216 -19.01 8.95 8.31
N THR A 217 -19.42 9.81 7.38
CA THR A 217 -20.32 9.44 6.29
C THR A 217 -19.71 8.40 5.37
N ILE A 218 -18.43 8.54 4.99
CA ILE A 218 -17.72 7.55 4.16
C ILE A 218 -17.56 6.23 4.94
N CYS A 219 -17.22 6.29 6.23
CA CYS A 219 -17.08 5.09 7.05
C CYS A 219 -18.42 4.34 7.16
N LYS A 220 -19.52 5.05 7.39
CA LYS A 220 -20.88 4.51 7.39
C LYS A 220 -21.24 3.85 6.06
N ASP A 221 -20.93 4.49 4.93
CA ASP A 221 -21.25 3.98 3.59
C ASP A 221 -20.54 2.64 3.30
N TYR A 222 -19.27 2.49 3.71
CA TYR A 222 -18.52 1.26 3.46
C TYR A 222 -18.75 0.16 4.52
N PHE A 223 -18.82 0.51 5.79
CA PHE A 223 -18.81 -0.45 6.90
C PHE A 223 -20.09 -0.51 7.73
N GLY A 224 -20.97 0.49 7.62
CA GLY A 224 -22.18 0.61 8.43
C GLY A 224 -21.92 1.26 9.80
N GLU A 225 -23.02 1.71 10.43
CA GLU A 225 -22.96 2.40 11.74
C GLU A 225 -22.59 1.46 12.89
N ASP A 226 -22.91 0.18 12.76
CA ASP A 226 -22.64 -0.82 13.78
C ASP A 226 -21.23 -1.35 13.78
N SER A 227 -20.43 -0.99 12.78
CA SER A 227 -19.04 -1.41 12.68
C SER A 227 -18.17 -0.82 13.78
N VAL A 228 -17.15 -1.56 14.19
CA VAL A 228 -16.17 -1.09 15.18
C VAL A 228 -15.40 0.12 14.66
N GLU A 229 -15.14 0.17 13.36
CA GLU A 229 -14.49 1.26 12.65
C GLU A 229 -15.27 2.58 12.83
N TYR A 230 -16.57 2.55 12.58
CA TYR A 230 -17.43 3.73 12.72
C TYR A 230 -17.59 4.16 14.19
N LYS A 231 -17.81 3.20 15.10
CA LYS A 231 -17.97 3.49 16.53
C LYS A 231 -16.70 4.08 17.16
N LEU A 232 -15.53 3.53 16.81
CA LEU A 232 -14.23 4.09 17.26
C LEU A 232 -14.01 5.50 16.68
N LEU A 233 -14.28 5.69 15.39
CA LEU A 233 -14.16 6.99 14.74
C LEU A 233 -15.03 8.05 15.45
N LYS A 234 -16.27 7.69 15.78
CA LYS A 234 -17.20 8.53 16.55
C LYS A 234 -16.68 8.87 17.95
N LYS A 235 -15.89 7.98 18.56
CA LYS A 235 -15.22 8.19 19.85
C LYS A 235 -13.86 8.92 19.73
N GLY A 236 -13.46 9.38 18.53
CA GLY A 236 -12.19 10.09 18.34
C GLY A 236 -10.96 9.18 18.27
N VAL A 237 -11.15 7.93 17.85
CA VAL A 237 -10.07 6.97 17.59
C VAL A 237 -10.15 6.51 16.13
N VAL A 238 -9.05 6.66 15.40
CA VAL A 238 -8.92 6.13 14.05
C VAL A 238 -8.45 4.68 14.13
N LEU A 239 -9.24 3.75 13.58
CA LEU A 239 -8.76 2.41 13.25
C LEU A 239 -8.31 2.43 11.79
N HIS A 240 -7.05 2.08 11.55
CA HIS A 240 -6.51 2.02 10.20
C HIS A 240 -5.68 0.75 9.96
N HIS A 241 -5.92 0.09 8.83
CA HIS A 241 -5.15 -1.08 8.41
C HIS A 241 -5.01 -1.09 6.88
N GLY A 242 -4.01 -1.79 6.36
CA GLY A 242 -3.65 -1.79 4.93
C GLY A 242 -4.73 -2.29 3.97
N LYS A 243 -5.84 -2.80 4.50
CA LYS A 243 -6.98 -3.31 3.75
C LYS A 243 -8.20 -2.38 3.80
N MET A 244 -8.02 -1.10 4.13
CA MET A 244 -9.10 -0.12 4.09
C MET A 244 -9.45 0.30 2.66
N PRO A 245 -10.74 0.59 2.35
CA PRO A 245 -11.09 1.24 1.09
C PRO A 245 -10.25 2.51 0.91
N GLY A 246 -9.61 2.66 -0.26
CA GLY A 246 -8.61 3.72 -0.45
C GLY A 246 -9.12 5.14 -0.22
N ARG A 247 -10.43 5.36 -0.40
CA ARG A 247 -11.07 6.66 -0.12
C ARG A 247 -11.20 6.90 1.39
N LEU A 248 -11.63 5.88 2.13
CA LEU A 248 -11.71 5.96 3.59
C LEU A 248 -10.32 6.11 4.20
N GLY A 249 -9.36 5.30 3.78
CA GLY A 249 -7.97 5.41 4.26
C GLY A 249 -7.41 6.82 4.10
N ARG A 250 -7.59 7.45 2.93
CA ARG A 250 -7.11 8.82 2.69
C ARG A 250 -7.74 9.87 3.59
N ILE A 251 -9.06 9.80 3.82
CA ILE A 251 -9.71 10.79 4.68
C ILE A 251 -9.35 10.61 6.15
N LEU A 252 -9.17 9.37 6.61
CA LEU A 252 -8.68 9.08 7.97
C LEU A 252 -7.28 9.65 8.20
N VAL A 253 -6.41 9.55 7.19
CA VAL A 253 -5.08 10.20 7.21
C VAL A 253 -5.21 11.71 7.38
N GLN A 254 -6.08 12.37 6.62
CA GLN A 254 -6.32 13.81 6.72
C GLN A 254 -6.83 14.25 8.12
N LEU A 255 -7.67 13.42 8.77
CA LEU A 255 -8.12 13.71 10.14
C LEU A 255 -6.94 13.76 11.13
N VAL A 256 -5.97 12.87 10.98
CA VAL A 256 -4.77 12.84 11.83
C VAL A 256 -3.84 13.99 11.47
N GLU A 257 -3.60 14.25 10.20
CA GLU A 257 -2.75 15.35 9.72
C GLU A 257 -3.22 16.73 10.20
N GLN A 258 -4.52 16.94 10.23
CA GLN A 258 -5.12 18.18 10.69
C GLN A 258 -5.33 18.24 12.21
N ASN A 259 -4.83 17.25 12.95
CA ASN A 259 -5.02 17.11 14.40
C ASN A 259 -6.51 17.23 14.82
N ILE A 260 -7.39 16.59 14.07
CA ILE A 260 -8.80 16.41 14.43
C ILE A 260 -8.92 15.19 15.34
N ILE A 261 -8.23 14.11 14.98
CA ILE A 261 -8.11 12.91 15.82
C ILE A 261 -6.64 12.65 16.11
N ASN A 262 -6.33 12.35 17.35
CA ASN A 262 -4.95 12.21 17.81
C ASN A 262 -4.59 10.79 18.24
N VAL A 263 -5.55 9.87 18.33
CA VAL A 263 -5.31 8.46 18.69
C VAL A 263 -5.58 7.59 17.48
N VAL A 264 -4.57 6.83 17.08
CA VAL A 264 -4.64 5.90 15.94
C VAL A 264 -4.28 4.51 16.40
N LEU A 265 -5.12 3.55 16.05
CA LEU A 265 -4.85 2.13 16.17
C LEU A 265 -4.57 1.57 14.77
N ALA A 266 -3.35 1.09 14.52
CA ALA A 266 -2.98 0.60 13.20
C ALA A 266 -2.07 -0.63 13.25
N ASN A 267 -2.03 -1.38 12.14
CA ASN A 267 -1.06 -2.46 11.97
C ASN A 267 0.24 -1.95 11.30
N SER A 268 1.32 -2.71 11.43
CA SER A 268 2.65 -2.33 10.93
C SER A 268 2.71 -2.10 9.41
N THR A 269 1.90 -2.82 8.62
CA THR A 269 1.88 -2.68 7.15
C THR A 269 1.37 -1.32 6.69
N LEU A 270 0.57 -0.65 7.48
CA LEU A 270 0.13 0.70 7.21
C LEU A 270 1.28 1.70 7.27
N ILE A 271 2.19 1.46 8.20
CA ILE A 271 3.28 2.37 8.51
C ILE A 271 4.23 2.49 7.33
N GLU A 272 4.33 1.47 6.47
CA GLU A 272 5.18 1.46 5.28
C GLU A 272 4.64 2.37 4.14
N GLY A 273 3.33 2.54 4.03
CA GLY A 273 2.69 3.23 2.88
C GLY A 273 2.20 4.65 3.15
N ILE A 274 2.12 5.09 4.41
CA ILE A 274 1.53 6.40 4.77
C ILE A 274 2.55 7.25 5.52
N ASN A 275 2.78 8.44 5.02
CA ASN A 275 3.65 9.42 5.69
C ASN A 275 2.91 10.16 6.82
N LEU A 276 2.33 9.40 7.77
CA LEU A 276 1.73 9.94 8.98
C LEU A 276 2.80 10.07 10.07
N PRO A 277 2.97 11.23 10.63
CA PRO A 277 3.90 11.48 11.70
C PRO A 277 3.20 11.39 13.03
N PHE A 278 3.64 10.50 13.81
CA PHE A 278 3.22 10.36 15.19
C PHE A 278 4.25 10.98 16.13
N GLU A 279 3.81 11.66 17.17
CA GLU A 279 4.71 12.14 18.21
C GLU A 279 5.10 11.00 19.15
N ILE A 280 4.15 10.08 19.38
CA ILE A 280 4.36 8.91 20.24
C ILE A 280 3.88 7.65 19.54
N ILE A 281 4.69 6.60 19.57
CA ILE A 281 4.35 5.25 19.14
C ILE A 281 4.38 4.33 20.35
N LEU A 282 3.29 3.61 20.57
CA LEU A 282 3.16 2.61 21.62
C LEU A 282 3.05 1.22 21.01
N LEU A 283 3.88 0.33 21.49
CA LEU A 283 3.88 -1.09 21.12
C LEU A 283 3.44 -1.94 22.31
N PRO A 284 2.50 -2.88 22.15
CA PRO A 284 2.10 -3.77 23.23
C PRO A 284 3.22 -4.71 23.66
N TYR A 285 4.10 -5.13 22.74
CA TYR A 285 5.26 -6.01 22.98
C TYR A 285 6.19 -6.03 21.77
N ALA A 286 7.39 -6.61 21.94
CA ALA A 286 8.42 -6.69 20.91
C ALA A 286 8.34 -7.95 20.02
N SER A 287 7.42 -8.88 20.26
CA SER A 287 7.35 -10.16 19.53
C SER A 287 6.30 -10.15 18.42
N LEU A 288 6.65 -10.78 17.29
CA LEU A 288 5.77 -11.12 16.18
C LEU A 288 5.48 -12.62 16.23
N LYS A 289 4.22 -13.01 16.33
CA LYS A 289 3.86 -14.39 15.98
C LYS A 289 3.62 -14.46 14.48
N ARG A 290 4.57 -15.03 13.74
CA ARG A 290 4.42 -15.27 12.29
C ARG A 290 3.38 -16.34 11.98
N ASN A 291 3.24 -17.32 12.85
CA ASN A 291 2.27 -18.40 12.70
C ASN A 291 1.45 -18.55 13.99
N PRO A 292 0.14 -18.18 13.98
CA PRO A 292 -0.71 -18.31 15.17
C PRO A 292 -0.91 -19.76 15.63
N HIS A 293 -0.59 -20.76 14.80
CA HIS A 293 -0.68 -22.19 15.11
C HIS A 293 0.62 -22.80 15.62
N ASP A 294 1.74 -22.09 15.49
CA ASP A 294 3.03 -22.57 16.01
C ASP A 294 3.26 -22.05 17.44
N LYS A 295 3.15 -22.98 18.40
CA LYS A 295 3.38 -22.66 19.82
C LYS A 295 4.85 -22.33 20.13
N ASN A 296 5.77 -22.67 19.24
CA ASN A 296 7.21 -22.49 19.39
C ASN A 296 7.75 -21.26 18.63
N ASP A 297 6.90 -20.56 17.85
CA ASP A 297 7.31 -19.35 17.13
C ASP A 297 7.35 -18.15 18.08
N ASN A 298 8.53 -17.91 18.66
CA ASN A 298 8.89 -16.72 19.44
C ASN A 298 9.56 -15.65 18.58
N SER A 299 9.20 -15.53 17.29
CA SER A 299 9.82 -14.55 16.41
C SER A 299 9.64 -13.13 16.94
N LEU A 300 10.75 -12.41 17.05
CA LEU A 300 10.77 -10.98 17.37
C LEU A 300 10.37 -10.17 16.13
N ILE A 301 10.00 -8.91 16.35
CA ILE A 301 9.88 -7.96 15.24
C ILE A 301 11.24 -7.89 14.52
N ASP A 302 11.21 -8.04 13.20
CA ASP A 302 12.42 -7.88 12.42
C ASP A 302 12.93 -6.43 12.52
N ILE A 303 14.25 -6.29 12.61
CA ILE A 303 14.91 -5.00 12.86
C ILE A 303 14.61 -3.97 11.77
N LYS A 304 14.41 -4.39 10.52
CA LYS A 304 14.06 -3.47 9.42
C LYS A 304 12.66 -2.88 9.64
N SER A 305 11.69 -3.74 9.96
CA SER A 305 10.33 -3.32 10.29
C SER A 305 10.29 -2.42 11.53
N PHE A 306 11.09 -2.74 12.54
CA PHE A 306 11.20 -1.90 13.74
C PHE A 306 11.83 -0.54 13.42
N LYS A 307 12.93 -0.49 12.67
CA LYS A 307 13.55 0.77 12.21
C LYS A 307 12.60 1.61 11.37
N ASN A 308 11.83 0.98 10.50
CA ASN A 308 10.83 1.65 9.69
C ASN A 308 9.71 2.25 10.57
N LEU A 309 9.23 1.48 11.54
CA LEU A 309 8.21 1.93 12.49
C LEU A 309 8.69 3.14 13.31
N ILE A 310 9.85 3.04 13.96
CA ILE A 310 10.36 4.13 14.78
C ILE A 310 10.73 5.38 13.96
N GLY A 311 11.08 5.19 12.68
CA GLY A 311 11.32 6.29 11.73
C GLY A 311 10.09 7.13 11.46
N ARG A 312 8.89 6.63 11.80
CA ARG A 312 7.62 7.38 11.72
C ARG A 312 7.32 8.20 12.98
N ALA A 313 8.11 8.05 14.04
CA ALA A 313 8.01 8.90 15.20
C ALA A 313 8.74 10.24 14.96
N GLY A 314 8.04 11.35 15.17
CA GLY A 314 8.56 12.71 14.97
C GLY A 314 8.37 13.25 13.54
N ARG A 315 8.00 14.52 13.46
CA ARG A 315 7.84 15.28 12.19
C ARG A 315 8.93 16.31 12.01
N PRO A 316 9.62 16.30 10.86
CA PRO A 316 10.41 17.45 10.45
C PRO A 316 9.57 18.73 10.51
N CYS A 317 10.12 19.77 11.10
CA CYS A 317 9.53 21.10 11.22
C CYS A 317 8.26 21.23 12.11
N LEU A 318 7.68 20.13 12.58
CA LEU A 318 6.45 20.16 13.41
C LEU A 318 6.68 19.71 14.85
N THR A 319 7.58 18.74 15.06
CA THR A 319 7.93 18.23 16.38
C THR A 319 9.44 18.24 16.57
N THR A 320 9.89 18.42 17.79
CA THR A 320 11.32 18.35 18.13
C THR A 320 11.78 16.94 18.44
N GLU A 321 10.83 16.05 18.79
CA GLU A 321 11.12 14.68 19.22
C GLU A 321 10.01 13.72 18.78
N GLY A 322 10.42 12.50 18.42
CA GLY A 322 9.57 11.34 18.21
C GLY A 322 9.91 10.27 19.23
N GLN A 323 8.89 9.76 19.92
CA GLN A 323 9.05 8.83 21.03
C GLN A 323 8.43 7.48 20.70
N THR A 324 9.14 6.39 20.97
CA THR A 324 8.63 5.03 20.79
C THR A 324 8.81 4.24 22.08
N TYR A 325 7.72 3.73 22.62
CA TYR A 325 7.72 2.96 23.87
C TYR A 325 7.11 1.59 23.68
N ILE A 326 7.78 0.57 24.24
CA ILE A 326 7.27 -0.78 24.36
C ILE A 326 6.71 -0.96 25.77
N LEU A 327 5.46 -1.41 25.85
CA LEU A 327 4.77 -1.63 27.12
C LEU A 327 5.24 -2.92 27.77
N LEU A 328 5.70 -2.84 29.02
CA LEU A 328 6.21 -3.99 29.78
C LEU A 328 5.60 -4.05 31.19
N PRO A 329 5.28 -5.25 31.72
CA PRO A 329 4.77 -5.41 33.07
C PRO A 329 5.87 -5.35 34.11
N GLN A 330 5.62 -4.75 35.27
CA GLN A 330 6.47 -4.85 36.44
C GLN A 330 6.11 -6.07 37.31
N GLY A 331 7.10 -6.86 37.71
CA GLY A 331 6.96 -7.88 38.76
C GLY A 331 6.19 -9.16 38.39
N GLU A 332 5.69 -9.30 37.18
CA GLU A 332 4.97 -10.50 36.74
C GLU A 332 5.93 -11.56 36.19
N LYS A 333 6.31 -12.57 37.01
CA LYS A 333 7.22 -13.65 36.61
C LYS A 333 6.81 -14.38 35.32
N GLN A 334 5.50 -14.51 35.06
CA GLN A 334 4.98 -15.18 33.87
C GLN A 334 5.24 -14.39 32.56
N LEU A 335 5.61 -13.13 32.64
CA LEU A 335 5.86 -12.24 31.51
C LEU A 335 7.32 -11.82 31.36
N LEU A 336 8.24 -12.47 32.07
CA LEU A 336 9.70 -12.20 31.96
C LEU A 336 10.22 -12.33 30.53
N TYR A 337 9.63 -13.19 29.72
CA TYR A 337 10.00 -13.32 28.30
C TYR A 337 9.79 -12.03 27.50
N LEU A 338 8.86 -11.17 27.89
CA LEU A 338 8.66 -9.87 27.22
C LEU A 338 9.84 -8.93 27.46
N HIS A 339 10.43 -8.96 28.66
CA HIS A 339 11.62 -8.19 28.98
C HIS A 339 12.83 -8.73 28.20
N GLN A 340 13.01 -10.05 28.15
CA GLN A 340 14.07 -10.69 27.37
C GLN A 340 13.95 -10.34 25.88
N ASN A 341 12.76 -10.43 25.32
CA ASN A 341 12.50 -10.05 23.93
C ASN A 341 12.83 -8.56 23.65
N TYR A 342 12.54 -7.69 24.59
CA TYR A 342 12.89 -6.27 24.49
C TYR A 342 14.41 -6.07 24.48
N GLU A 343 15.13 -6.71 25.38
CA GLU A 343 16.60 -6.64 25.46
C GLU A 343 17.27 -7.17 24.19
N VAL A 344 16.78 -8.31 23.66
CA VAL A 344 17.26 -8.85 22.38
C VAL A 344 17.03 -7.84 21.25
N LEU A 345 15.82 -7.26 21.16
CA LEU A 345 15.49 -6.25 20.16
C LEU A 345 16.41 -5.02 20.25
N LEU A 346 16.70 -4.52 21.45
CA LEU A 346 17.62 -3.39 21.63
C LEU A 346 19.04 -3.74 21.20
N ASN A 347 19.54 -4.91 21.59
CA ASN A 347 20.88 -5.37 21.22
C ASN A 347 20.99 -5.53 19.70
N GLU A 348 20.00 -6.12 19.05
CA GLU A 348 19.94 -6.23 17.60
C GLU A 348 19.84 -4.86 16.92
N PHE A 349 19.06 -3.94 17.49
CA PHE A 349 18.95 -2.58 16.95
C PHE A 349 20.28 -1.84 16.95
N ILE A 350 21.05 -1.94 18.03
CA ILE A 350 22.34 -1.27 18.20
C ILE A 350 23.41 -1.92 17.31
N ASN A 351 23.45 -3.27 17.30
CA ASN A 351 24.44 -4.04 16.56
C ASN A 351 24.13 -4.16 15.06
N SER A 352 22.94 -3.75 14.62
CA SER A 352 22.45 -3.90 13.25
C SER A 352 23.02 -2.86 12.26
N SER A 353 24.28 -2.46 12.45
CA SER A 353 25.01 -1.71 11.41
C SER A 353 25.22 -2.53 10.12
N GLN A 354 24.94 -3.84 10.17
CA GLN A 354 25.05 -4.76 9.05
C GLN A 354 23.71 -5.45 8.82
N ASN A 355 22.85 -4.87 7.98
CA ASN A 355 21.77 -5.64 7.37
C ASN A 355 22.40 -6.74 6.52
N SER A 356 21.97 -8.00 6.70
CA SER A 356 22.36 -9.08 5.79
C SER A 356 21.83 -8.75 4.40
N GLU A 357 22.71 -8.75 3.41
CA GLU A 357 22.33 -8.62 2.03
C GLU A 357 21.55 -9.85 1.60
N THR A 358 20.34 -9.69 1.10
CA THR A 358 19.50 -10.78 0.59
C THR A 358 18.76 -10.34 -0.67
N SER A 359 18.23 -11.28 -1.42
CA SER A 359 17.43 -11.02 -2.63
C SER A 359 16.33 -12.06 -2.73
N ALA A 360 15.15 -11.64 -3.14
CA ALA A 360 14.04 -12.54 -3.39
C ALA A 360 14.37 -13.57 -4.47
N LEU A 361 15.17 -13.22 -5.48
CA LEU A 361 15.63 -14.15 -6.50
C LEU A 361 16.55 -15.23 -5.91
N PHE A 362 17.49 -14.87 -5.03
CA PHE A 362 18.29 -15.86 -4.30
C PHE A 362 17.41 -16.84 -3.51
N LYS A 363 16.44 -16.28 -2.78
CA LYS A 363 15.54 -17.09 -1.96
C LYS A 363 14.68 -18.05 -2.79
N LEU A 364 14.19 -17.56 -3.95
CA LEU A 364 13.46 -18.41 -4.89
C LEU A 364 14.34 -19.58 -5.38
N LEU A 365 15.58 -19.30 -5.78
CA LEU A 365 16.50 -20.31 -6.27
C LEU A 365 16.88 -21.34 -5.19
N GLU A 366 17.14 -20.87 -3.96
CA GLU A 366 17.34 -21.76 -2.81
C GLU A 366 16.10 -22.62 -2.52
N MET A 367 14.92 -22.05 -2.61
CA MET A 367 13.67 -22.78 -2.40
C MET A 367 13.48 -23.87 -3.46
N ILE A 368 13.77 -23.57 -4.74
CA ILE A 368 13.71 -24.57 -5.83
C ILE A 368 14.68 -25.70 -5.54
N TYR A 369 15.94 -25.38 -5.21
CA TYR A 369 16.97 -26.37 -4.91
C TYR A 369 16.58 -27.27 -3.73
N ASN A 370 16.13 -26.68 -2.61
CA ASN A 370 15.72 -27.44 -1.43
C ASN A 370 14.52 -28.35 -1.68
N LYS A 371 13.54 -27.89 -2.46
CA LYS A 371 12.38 -28.70 -2.84
C LYS A 371 12.76 -29.84 -3.79
N TRP A 372 13.65 -29.58 -4.74
CA TRP A 372 14.20 -30.59 -5.62
C TRP A 372 14.95 -31.69 -4.84
N GLN A 373 15.84 -31.28 -3.90
CA GLN A 373 16.56 -32.22 -3.04
C GLN A 373 15.61 -33.10 -2.21
N LYS A 374 14.55 -32.49 -1.66
CA LYS A 374 13.56 -33.22 -0.86
C LYS A 374 12.81 -34.29 -1.68
N ILE A 375 12.55 -34.02 -2.95
CA ILE A 375 11.82 -34.94 -3.84
C ILE A 375 12.75 -36.03 -4.37
N THR A 376 13.94 -35.66 -4.82
CA THR A 376 14.87 -36.58 -5.51
C THR A 376 15.85 -37.28 -4.57
N GLN A 377 16.02 -36.74 -3.34
CA GLN A 377 17.05 -37.13 -2.37
C GLN A 377 18.49 -37.00 -2.91
N GLU A 378 18.68 -36.19 -3.96
CA GLU A 378 19.95 -35.91 -4.58
C GLU A 378 20.55 -34.61 -4.04
N THR A 379 21.89 -34.53 -3.99
CA THR A 379 22.62 -33.33 -3.52
C THR A 379 23.64 -32.82 -4.53
N CYS A 380 23.81 -33.53 -5.66
CA CYS A 380 24.81 -33.19 -6.68
C CYS A 380 24.36 -31.95 -7.47
N PRO A 381 25.13 -30.84 -7.46
CA PRO A 381 24.78 -29.62 -8.20
C PRO A 381 24.61 -29.85 -9.70
N GLN A 382 25.43 -30.74 -10.30
CA GLN A 382 25.36 -31.03 -11.72
C GLN A 382 24.02 -31.69 -12.11
N LYS A 383 23.54 -32.63 -11.30
CA LYS A 383 22.22 -33.26 -11.51
C LYS A 383 21.09 -32.26 -11.35
N PHE A 384 21.25 -31.27 -10.50
CA PHE A 384 20.28 -30.19 -10.36
C PHE A 384 20.24 -29.31 -11.62
N ILE A 385 21.39 -28.99 -12.21
CA ILE A 385 21.45 -28.22 -13.47
C ILE A 385 20.79 -29.03 -14.60
N GLU A 386 21.11 -30.32 -14.72
CA GLU A 386 20.46 -31.20 -15.70
C GLU A 386 18.93 -31.26 -15.52
N TRP A 387 18.47 -31.30 -14.27
CA TRP A 387 17.03 -31.25 -13.99
C TRP A 387 16.42 -29.89 -14.38
N ILE A 388 17.06 -28.77 -14.05
CA ILE A 388 16.60 -27.42 -14.41
C ILE A 388 16.47 -27.23 -15.93
N GLU A 389 17.37 -27.81 -16.71
CA GLU A 389 17.33 -27.74 -18.17
C GLU A 389 16.18 -28.54 -18.79
N ASN A 390 15.73 -29.61 -18.13
CA ASN A 390 14.76 -30.55 -18.70
C ASN A 390 13.38 -30.48 -18.06
N ALA A 391 13.27 -29.98 -16.83
CA ALA A 391 12.00 -29.89 -16.10
C ALA A 391 10.98 -28.99 -16.82
N ARG A 392 9.76 -29.49 -16.94
CA ARG A 392 8.65 -28.80 -17.60
C ARG A 392 7.52 -28.55 -16.60
N PRO A 393 7.42 -27.35 -15.99
CA PRO A 393 6.40 -27.07 -15.00
C PRO A 393 4.96 -27.30 -15.48
N ILE A 394 4.72 -27.19 -16.79
CA ILE A 394 3.39 -27.42 -17.37
C ILE A 394 3.00 -28.91 -17.30
N ASP A 395 3.96 -29.80 -17.52
CA ASP A 395 3.71 -31.24 -17.60
C ASP A 395 3.82 -31.93 -16.22
N ASP A 396 4.68 -31.39 -15.34
CA ASP A 396 4.98 -31.97 -14.03
C ASP A 396 4.21 -31.26 -12.92
N ASN A 397 3.66 -32.02 -11.98
CA ASN A 397 2.87 -31.49 -10.87
C ASN A 397 3.50 -31.83 -9.51
N ASN A 398 4.56 -31.11 -9.13
CA ASN A 398 5.21 -31.23 -7.84
C ASN A 398 5.68 -29.86 -7.30
N GLU A 399 6.02 -29.80 -5.99
CA GLU A 399 6.40 -28.54 -5.34
C GLU A 399 7.64 -27.88 -5.94
N ALA A 400 8.59 -28.65 -6.50
CA ALA A 400 9.81 -28.09 -7.09
C ALA A 400 9.52 -27.46 -8.46
N THR A 401 8.72 -28.13 -9.31
CA THR A 401 8.31 -27.58 -10.59
C THR A 401 7.34 -26.40 -10.44
N ASP A 402 6.51 -26.36 -9.40
CA ASP A 402 5.69 -25.21 -9.10
C ASP A 402 6.54 -23.98 -8.71
N ALA A 403 7.61 -24.18 -7.95
CA ALA A 403 8.55 -23.10 -7.65
C ALA A 403 9.36 -22.66 -8.89
N LEU A 404 9.69 -23.62 -9.76
CA LEU A 404 10.37 -23.35 -11.04
C LEU A 404 9.49 -22.56 -12.01
N ASP A 405 8.17 -22.75 -11.99
CA ASP A 405 7.20 -22.00 -12.81
C ASP A 405 7.22 -20.48 -12.48
N HIS A 406 7.47 -20.12 -11.23
CA HIS A 406 7.69 -18.71 -10.83
C HIS A 406 9.03 -18.16 -11.33
N LEU A 407 10.08 -18.99 -11.37
CA LEU A 407 11.33 -18.58 -11.99
C LEU A 407 11.15 -18.39 -13.51
N ASP A 408 10.40 -19.25 -14.17
CA ASP A 408 10.08 -19.12 -15.59
C ASP A 408 9.29 -17.84 -15.88
N GLU A 409 8.33 -17.46 -15.03
CA GLU A 409 7.62 -16.17 -15.15
C GLU A 409 8.61 -14.98 -15.13
N PHE A 410 9.56 -15.00 -14.17
CA PHE A 410 10.61 -13.99 -14.10
C PHE A 410 11.48 -13.97 -15.36
N LEU A 411 12.01 -15.12 -15.76
CA LEU A 411 12.92 -15.25 -16.91
C LEU A 411 12.25 -14.88 -18.23
N LEU A 412 11.03 -15.38 -18.48
CA LEU A 412 10.27 -15.03 -19.68
C LEU A 412 10.06 -13.52 -19.82
N SER A 413 9.82 -12.85 -18.70
CA SER A 413 9.68 -11.40 -18.71
C SER A 413 11.00 -10.66 -19.03
N ALA A 414 12.13 -11.24 -18.69
CA ALA A 414 13.46 -10.65 -18.89
C ALA A 414 14.05 -10.99 -20.28
N ILE A 415 13.79 -12.22 -20.79
CA ILE A 415 14.36 -12.67 -22.07
C ILE A 415 13.54 -12.25 -23.30
N GLU A 416 12.31 -11.74 -23.14
CA GLU A 416 11.51 -11.26 -24.28
C GLU A 416 12.21 -10.15 -25.06
N GLU A 417 12.99 -9.33 -24.38
CA GLU A 417 13.77 -8.25 -25.00
C GLU A 417 14.97 -8.78 -25.82
N ILE A 418 15.27 -10.08 -25.74
CA ILE A 418 16.33 -10.74 -26.48
C ILE A 418 15.78 -11.30 -27.80
N ASP A 419 16.31 -10.82 -28.91
CA ASP A 419 15.96 -11.39 -30.22
C ASP A 419 16.55 -12.80 -30.37
N SER A 420 15.67 -13.80 -30.58
CA SER A 420 16.01 -15.23 -30.62
C SER A 420 16.72 -15.71 -31.91
N SER A 421 17.02 -14.79 -32.83
CA SER A 421 17.65 -15.09 -34.13
C SER A 421 19.16 -15.30 -34.07
N THR A 422 19.76 -15.40 -32.89
CA THR A 422 21.22 -15.37 -32.70
C THR A 422 21.80 -16.72 -32.31
N ASN A 423 23.09 -16.89 -32.66
CA ASN A 423 23.93 -18.03 -32.32
C ASN A 423 23.93 -18.31 -30.80
N ILE A 424 24.10 -19.56 -30.37
CA ILE A 424 24.04 -19.94 -28.93
C ILE A 424 25.00 -19.15 -28.06
N ASN A 425 26.20 -18.87 -28.55
CA ASN A 425 27.19 -18.07 -27.80
C ASN A 425 26.74 -16.61 -27.57
N ASP A 426 26.12 -15.98 -28.55
CA ASP A 426 25.55 -14.64 -28.42
C ASP A 426 24.34 -14.62 -27.45
N LEU A 427 23.68 -15.77 -27.30
CA LEU A 427 22.57 -15.94 -26.38
C LEU A 427 23.04 -15.94 -24.94
N GLU A 428 24.11 -16.69 -24.63
CA GLU A 428 24.70 -16.72 -23.28
C GLU A 428 25.20 -15.35 -22.85
N ASP A 429 25.79 -14.59 -23.74
CA ASP A 429 26.22 -13.22 -23.48
C ASP A 429 25.05 -12.28 -23.18
N LYS A 430 23.96 -12.40 -23.91
CA LYS A 430 22.73 -11.63 -23.66
C LYS A 430 22.08 -12.01 -22.33
N ILE A 431 22.03 -13.30 -22.01
CA ILE A 431 21.51 -13.80 -20.72
C ILE A 431 22.42 -13.36 -19.56
N SER A 432 23.74 -13.39 -19.77
CA SER A 432 24.69 -12.86 -18.77
C SER A 432 24.48 -11.38 -18.49
N LYS A 433 24.02 -10.58 -19.47
CA LYS A 433 23.62 -9.18 -19.27
C LYS A 433 22.35 -9.07 -18.42
N ILE A 434 21.38 -10.00 -18.55
CA ILE A 434 20.20 -10.03 -17.68
C ILE A 434 20.65 -10.25 -16.23
N TRP A 435 21.48 -11.28 -15.98
CA TRP A 435 22.04 -11.53 -14.67
C TRP A 435 22.79 -10.32 -14.12
N GLY A 436 23.62 -9.70 -14.96
CA GLY A 436 24.36 -8.46 -14.62
C GLY A 436 23.46 -7.29 -14.18
N ASN A 437 22.19 -7.30 -14.57
CA ASN A 437 21.19 -6.31 -14.19
C ASN A 437 20.29 -6.74 -13.02
N THR A 438 20.45 -7.94 -12.44
CA THR A 438 19.71 -8.37 -11.24
C THR A 438 20.38 -7.85 -9.97
N TYR A 439 19.59 -7.61 -8.91
CA TYR A 439 20.14 -7.24 -7.60
C TYR A 439 20.97 -8.39 -7.00
N ALA A 440 20.55 -9.62 -7.25
CA ALA A 440 21.27 -10.83 -6.85
C ALA A 440 22.74 -10.84 -7.31
N ASN A 441 23.07 -10.22 -8.44
CA ASN A 441 24.45 -10.14 -8.92
C ASN A 441 25.34 -9.22 -8.07
N TYR A 442 24.78 -8.27 -7.35
CA TYR A 442 25.53 -7.27 -6.56
C TYR A 442 25.67 -7.66 -5.09
N ILE A 443 24.98 -8.71 -4.66
CA ILE A 443 25.04 -9.24 -3.28
C ILE A 443 26.31 -10.09 -3.11
N ASN A 444 26.97 -9.93 -1.97
CA ASN A 444 28.09 -10.77 -1.60
C ASN A 444 27.63 -12.11 -1.03
N ASN A 445 27.36 -13.09 -1.89
CA ASN A 445 26.90 -14.42 -1.52
C ASN A 445 27.82 -15.50 -2.10
N LYS A 446 28.18 -16.50 -1.30
CA LYS A 446 29.06 -17.61 -1.68
C LYS A 446 28.52 -18.41 -2.88
N ASN A 447 27.19 -18.51 -3.00
CA ASN A 447 26.52 -19.27 -4.05
C ASN A 447 26.27 -18.47 -5.32
N ARG A 448 26.74 -17.22 -5.42
CA ARG A 448 26.47 -16.32 -6.54
C ARG A 448 26.82 -16.91 -7.91
N VAL A 449 27.96 -17.60 -8.00
CA VAL A 449 28.42 -18.23 -9.25
C VAL A 449 27.47 -19.34 -9.67
N PHE A 450 27.14 -20.24 -8.76
CA PHE A 450 26.21 -21.34 -9.01
C PHE A 450 24.81 -20.85 -9.41
N LEU A 451 24.31 -19.80 -8.76
CA LEU A 451 23.01 -19.23 -9.08
C LEU A 451 23.02 -18.52 -10.44
N LYS A 452 24.14 -17.91 -10.85
CA LYS A 452 24.33 -17.40 -12.21
C LYS A 452 24.21 -18.54 -13.23
N GLU A 453 24.87 -19.67 -12.99
CA GLU A 453 24.81 -20.85 -13.87
C GLU A 453 23.36 -21.35 -14.00
N ILE A 454 22.59 -21.46 -12.91
CA ILE A 454 21.18 -21.83 -12.93
C ILE A 454 20.37 -20.90 -13.86
N ILE A 455 20.54 -19.58 -13.71
CA ILE A 455 19.84 -18.59 -14.55
C ILE A 455 20.20 -18.75 -16.02
N ILE A 456 21.49 -18.94 -16.34
CA ILE A 456 21.95 -19.13 -17.73
C ILE A 456 21.36 -20.41 -18.31
N HIS A 457 21.56 -21.54 -17.62
CA HIS A 457 21.08 -22.85 -18.10
C HIS A 457 19.56 -22.88 -18.26
N ARG A 458 18.80 -22.36 -17.30
CA ARG A 458 17.34 -22.29 -17.41
C ARG A 458 16.89 -21.36 -18.54
N SER A 459 17.49 -20.21 -18.71
CA SER A 459 17.15 -19.28 -19.78
C SER A 459 17.45 -19.87 -21.16
N CYS A 460 18.60 -20.53 -21.32
CA CYS A 460 18.94 -21.25 -22.56
C CYS A 460 17.92 -22.37 -22.82
N ALA A 461 17.56 -23.15 -21.79
CA ALA A 461 16.57 -24.22 -21.91
C ALA A 461 15.18 -23.67 -22.31
N ILE A 462 14.75 -22.54 -21.72
CA ILE A 462 13.51 -21.86 -22.11
C ILE A 462 13.53 -21.49 -23.59
N LEU A 463 14.63 -20.92 -24.08
CA LEU A 463 14.74 -20.43 -25.46
C LEU A 463 14.85 -21.56 -26.50
N THR A 464 15.48 -22.69 -26.14
CA THR A 464 15.83 -23.74 -27.08
C THR A 464 14.99 -25.02 -26.98
N LYS A 465 14.53 -25.37 -25.77
CA LYS A 465 13.89 -26.67 -25.48
C LYS A 465 12.45 -26.54 -24.96
N ILE A 466 12.21 -25.64 -23.97
CA ILE A 466 10.97 -25.68 -23.21
C ILE A 466 9.90 -24.84 -23.87
N TYR A 467 10.24 -23.62 -24.25
CA TYR A 467 9.38 -22.68 -24.97
C TYR A 467 10.12 -22.09 -26.19
N PRO A 468 10.50 -22.95 -27.19
CA PRO A 468 11.31 -22.51 -28.35
C PRO A 468 10.58 -21.50 -29.23
N ASP A 469 9.26 -21.56 -29.28
CA ASP A 469 8.43 -20.67 -30.09
C ASP A 469 8.36 -19.27 -29.44
N LYS A 470 8.77 -18.23 -30.21
CA LYS A 470 8.79 -16.83 -29.78
C LYS A 470 7.37 -16.30 -29.47
N GLU A 471 6.38 -16.65 -30.31
CA GLU A 471 5.01 -16.18 -30.10
C GLU A 471 4.41 -16.82 -28.82
N LYS A 472 4.73 -18.08 -28.55
CA LYS A 472 4.33 -18.75 -27.32
C LYS A 472 4.99 -18.14 -26.08
N ARG A 473 6.27 -17.75 -26.12
CA ARG A 473 6.92 -17.01 -25.04
C ARG A 473 6.28 -15.66 -24.80
N LYS A 474 6.02 -14.91 -25.88
CA LYS A 474 5.33 -13.62 -25.85
C LYS A 474 3.90 -13.75 -25.27
N TYR A 475 3.24 -14.86 -25.56
CA TYR A 475 1.95 -15.20 -25.01
C TYR A 475 2.01 -15.32 -23.48
N PHE A 476 2.89 -16.15 -22.92
CA PHE A 476 3.05 -16.30 -21.48
C PHE A 476 3.40 -14.97 -20.77
N TYR A 477 4.32 -14.23 -21.34
CA TYR A 477 4.75 -12.95 -20.82
C TYR A 477 3.62 -11.90 -20.77
N LYS A 478 2.80 -11.80 -21.82
CA LYS A 478 1.74 -10.78 -21.89
C LYS A 478 0.55 -11.05 -20.97
N VAL A 479 0.30 -12.30 -20.64
CA VAL A 479 -0.78 -12.70 -19.71
C VAL A 479 -0.45 -12.34 -18.27
N SER A 480 0.84 -12.19 -17.91
CA SER A 480 1.30 -11.83 -16.56
C SER A 480 0.85 -12.81 -15.46
N LEU A 481 0.80 -14.09 -15.83
CA LEU A 481 0.64 -15.25 -14.95
C LEU A 481 1.76 -16.25 -15.26
N THR A 482 1.98 -17.20 -14.35
CA THR A 482 2.96 -18.26 -14.62
C THR A 482 2.55 -19.07 -15.86
N PRO A 483 3.50 -19.67 -16.59
CA PRO A 483 3.19 -20.47 -17.77
C PRO A 483 2.14 -21.56 -17.52
N LYS A 484 2.24 -22.27 -16.39
CA LYS A 484 1.29 -23.32 -16.01
C LYS A 484 -0.14 -22.80 -15.86
N ILE A 485 -0.31 -21.71 -15.08
CA ILE A 485 -1.63 -21.09 -14.91
C ILE A 485 -2.16 -20.56 -16.26
N THR A 486 -1.29 -20.00 -17.10
CA THR A 486 -1.66 -19.48 -18.42
C THR A 486 -2.17 -20.60 -19.32
N MET A 487 -1.57 -21.78 -19.29
CA MET A 487 -2.03 -22.95 -20.06
C MET A 487 -3.38 -23.48 -19.56
N GLU A 488 -3.57 -23.58 -18.22
CA GLU A 488 -4.85 -23.96 -17.63
C GLU A 488 -5.97 -22.96 -18.02
N LEU A 489 -5.65 -21.66 -17.98
CA LEU A 489 -6.56 -20.60 -18.41
C LEU A 489 -6.91 -20.72 -19.91
N THR A 490 -5.93 -21.06 -20.73
CA THR A 490 -6.10 -21.25 -22.17
C THR A 490 -6.95 -22.48 -22.47
N ALA A 491 -6.75 -23.57 -21.74
CA ALA A 491 -7.56 -24.78 -21.89
C ALA A 491 -9.06 -24.53 -21.65
N LYS A 492 -9.37 -23.60 -20.73
CA LYS A 492 -10.75 -23.18 -20.41
C LYS A 492 -11.23 -21.93 -21.16
N TYR A 493 -10.48 -21.48 -22.16
CA TYR A 493 -10.76 -20.24 -22.87
C TYR A 493 -12.21 -20.15 -23.37
N SER A 494 -12.69 -21.17 -24.10
CA SER A 494 -14.01 -21.14 -24.70
C SER A 494 -15.15 -21.10 -23.68
N GLU A 495 -14.99 -21.79 -22.54
CA GLU A 495 -15.97 -21.81 -21.46
C GLU A 495 -16.04 -20.47 -20.75
N ILE A 496 -14.87 -19.93 -20.39
CA ILE A 496 -14.76 -18.61 -19.74
C ILE A 496 -15.30 -17.53 -20.68
N TYR A 497 -14.89 -17.54 -21.95
CA TYR A 497 -15.36 -16.58 -22.95
C TYR A 497 -16.87 -16.56 -23.08
N LYS A 498 -17.51 -17.76 -23.14
CA LYS A 498 -18.96 -17.89 -23.21
C LYS A 498 -19.66 -17.24 -22.01
N ILE A 499 -19.18 -17.49 -20.79
CA ILE A 499 -19.75 -16.90 -19.57
C ILE A 499 -19.55 -15.38 -19.56
N LEU A 500 -18.35 -14.88 -19.94
CA LEU A 500 -18.10 -13.45 -20.02
C LEU A 500 -19.00 -12.76 -21.04
N LYS A 501 -19.32 -13.45 -22.14
CA LYS A 501 -20.19 -12.94 -23.20
C LYS A 501 -21.65 -12.74 -22.74
N GLU A 502 -22.13 -13.47 -21.74
CA GLU A 502 -23.45 -13.24 -21.11
C GLU A 502 -23.59 -11.80 -20.56
N GLY A 503 -22.47 -11.12 -20.31
CA GLY A 503 -22.45 -9.72 -19.88
C GLY A 503 -23.02 -8.71 -20.86
N GLU A 504 -23.32 -9.10 -22.13
CA GLU A 504 -24.03 -8.23 -23.08
C GLU A 504 -25.40 -7.79 -22.56
N SER A 505 -26.05 -8.64 -21.77
CA SER A 505 -27.33 -8.34 -21.13
C SER A 505 -27.23 -7.64 -19.78
N TYR A 506 -26.03 -7.36 -19.28
CA TYR A 506 -25.82 -6.86 -17.91
C TYR A 506 -26.57 -5.55 -17.62
N PHE A 507 -26.75 -4.70 -18.61
CA PHE A 507 -27.47 -3.44 -18.47
C PHE A 507 -28.92 -3.67 -17.99
N SER A 508 -29.62 -4.63 -18.56
CA SER A 508 -31.01 -4.94 -18.25
C SER A 508 -31.22 -5.75 -16.97
N LEU A 509 -30.13 -6.23 -16.33
CA LEU A 509 -30.21 -7.06 -15.15
C LEU A 509 -30.50 -6.26 -13.88
N GLU A 510 -31.34 -6.80 -13.00
CA GLU A 510 -31.48 -6.34 -11.62
C GLU A 510 -30.24 -6.68 -10.80
N ASN A 511 -30.05 -5.99 -9.67
CA ASN A 511 -28.85 -6.13 -8.83
C ASN A 511 -28.57 -7.58 -8.37
N ASN A 512 -29.58 -8.37 -8.03
CA ASN A 512 -29.40 -9.76 -7.65
C ASN A 512 -28.91 -10.61 -8.82
N CYS A 513 -29.39 -10.32 -10.03
CA CYS A 513 -28.96 -10.99 -11.26
C CYS A 513 -27.52 -10.57 -11.65
N ARG A 514 -27.15 -9.30 -11.42
CA ARG A 514 -25.78 -8.80 -11.60
C ARG A 514 -24.81 -9.52 -10.67
N ILE A 515 -25.17 -9.68 -9.39
CA ILE A 515 -24.36 -10.46 -8.43
C ILE A 515 -24.26 -11.92 -8.89
N SER A 516 -25.37 -12.52 -9.32
CA SER A 516 -25.38 -13.90 -9.83
C SER A 516 -24.47 -14.06 -11.05
N TYR A 517 -24.42 -13.09 -11.94
CA TYR A 517 -23.49 -13.06 -13.08
C TYR A 517 -22.02 -13.00 -12.62
N ILE A 518 -21.67 -12.12 -11.67
CA ILE A 518 -20.34 -12.06 -11.08
C ILE A 518 -19.98 -13.41 -10.44
N MET A 519 -20.92 -14.04 -9.76
CA MET A 519 -20.71 -15.35 -9.11
C MET A 519 -20.47 -16.47 -10.14
N LYS A 520 -21.10 -16.45 -11.31
CA LYS A 520 -20.79 -17.39 -12.41
C LYS A 520 -19.33 -17.21 -12.88
N ILE A 521 -18.89 -15.97 -13.04
CA ILE A 521 -17.49 -15.70 -13.41
C ILE A 521 -16.53 -16.24 -12.33
N VAL A 522 -16.81 -16.02 -11.06
CA VAL A 522 -16.01 -16.57 -9.94
C VAL A 522 -15.97 -18.10 -10.02
N GLN A 523 -17.11 -18.73 -10.29
CA GLN A 523 -17.22 -20.18 -10.34
C GLN A 523 -16.34 -20.79 -11.43
N ILE A 524 -16.36 -20.25 -12.65
CA ILE A 524 -15.54 -20.77 -13.73
C ILE A 524 -14.04 -20.59 -13.48
N PHE A 525 -13.62 -19.44 -12.90
CA PHE A 525 -12.23 -19.25 -12.52
C PHE A 525 -11.80 -20.18 -11.36
N ASN A 526 -12.71 -20.55 -10.45
CA ASN A 526 -12.43 -21.47 -9.37
C ASN A 526 -12.24 -22.94 -9.83
N GLU A 527 -12.53 -23.26 -11.07
CA GLU A 527 -12.17 -24.55 -11.65
C GLU A 527 -10.68 -24.69 -11.97
N ILE A 528 -9.95 -23.57 -11.96
CA ILE A 528 -8.49 -23.55 -12.12
C ILE A 528 -7.86 -23.57 -10.70
N GLU A 529 -7.26 -24.70 -10.34
CA GLU A 529 -6.83 -25.00 -8.96
C GLU A 529 -5.93 -23.91 -8.35
N LYS A 530 -4.97 -23.40 -9.11
CA LYS A 530 -3.97 -22.44 -8.61
C LYS A 530 -4.49 -21.00 -8.42
N ILE A 531 -5.62 -20.67 -9.02
CA ILE A 531 -6.22 -19.34 -8.91
C ILE A 531 -7.58 -19.34 -8.21
N LYS A 532 -8.04 -20.51 -7.77
CA LYS A 532 -9.30 -20.64 -7.05
C LYS A 532 -9.31 -19.85 -5.74
N ILE A 533 -10.49 -19.42 -5.35
CA ILE A 533 -10.79 -18.88 -4.03
C ILE A 533 -11.15 -20.05 -3.12
N ASP A 534 -10.30 -20.37 -2.14
CA ASP A 534 -10.48 -21.53 -1.26
C ASP A 534 -11.53 -21.24 -0.15
N LYS A 535 -12.76 -21.07 -0.58
CA LYS A 535 -13.94 -20.85 0.28
C LYS A 535 -15.17 -21.51 -0.35
N LYS A 536 -16.12 -21.89 0.51
CA LYS A 536 -17.43 -22.38 0.04
C LYS A 536 -18.17 -21.29 -0.75
N PHE A 537 -18.83 -21.67 -1.83
CA PHE A 537 -19.54 -20.76 -2.73
C PHE A 537 -20.51 -19.82 -2.00
N GLU A 538 -21.32 -20.34 -1.09
CA GLU A 538 -22.25 -19.55 -0.28
C GLU A 538 -21.53 -18.49 0.62
N THR A 539 -20.33 -18.82 1.09
CA THR A 539 -19.53 -17.89 1.89
C THR A 539 -18.99 -16.76 1.01
N ILE A 540 -18.51 -17.09 -0.19
CA ILE A 540 -18.06 -16.12 -1.19
C ILE A 540 -19.21 -15.16 -1.53
N LYS A 541 -20.39 -15.72 -1.84
CA LYS A 541 -21.59 -14.96 -2.18
C LYS A 541 -21.97 -13.97 -1.09
N LYS A 542 -22.01 -14.39 0.18
CA LYS A 542 -22.30 -13.50 1.32
C LYS A 542 -21.34 -12.32 1.42
N HIS A 543 -20.03 -12.53 1.19
CA HIS A 543 -19.07 -11.44 1.23
C HIS A 543 -19.26 -10.46 0.06
N ILE A 544 -19.60 -10.95 -1.11
CA ILE A 544 -19.86 -10.13 -2.30
C ILE A 544 -21.14 -9.32 -2.14
N GLU A 545 -22.23 -9.95 -1.69
CA GLU A 545 -23.49 -9.27 -1.40
C GLU A 545 -23.30 -8.17 -0.35
N TRP A 546 -22.56 -8.47 0.73
CA TRP A 546 -22.21 -7.46 1.74
C TRP A 546 -21.45 -6.29 1.11
N TRP A 547 -20.49 -6.55 0.25
CA TRP A 547 -19.65 -5.50 -0.33
C TRP A 547 -20.43 -4.53 -1.21
N PHE A 548 -21.30 -5.05 -2.06
CA PHE A 548 -22.10 -4.24 -2.96
C PHE A 548 -23.35 -3.61 -2.30
N SER A 549 -23.78 -4.11 -1.18
CA SER A 549 -24.92 -3.52 -0.45
C SER A 549 -24.56 -2.17 0.17
N THR A 550 -25.48 -1.22 0.11
CA THR A 550 -25.43 0.04 0.87
C THR A 550 -26.00 -0.12 2.28
N ASP A 551 -26.84 -1.11 2.51
CA ASP A 551 -27.38 -1.46 3.82
C ASP A 551 -26.61 -2.65 4.41
N LYS A 552 -25.78 -2.37 5.41
CA LYS A 552 -24.93 -3.37 6.08
C LYS A 552 -25.65 -4.13 7.21
N THR A 553 -26.80 -3.65 7.64
CA THR A 553 -27.55 -4.26 8.76
C THR A 553 -28.13 -5.62 8.41
N LEU A 554 -28.28 -5.91 7.12
CA LEU A 554 -28.79 -7.17 6.60
C LEU A 554 -27.84 -8.36 6.74
N PHE A 555 -26.59 -8.11 7.15
CA PHE A 555 -25.54 -9.12 7.11
C PHE A 555 -25.01 -9.45 8.50
N THR A 556 -24.81 -10.74 8.74
CA THR A 556 -24.18 -11.26 9.96
C THR A 556 -22.66 -11.31 9.79
N GLY A 557 -21.93 -10.98 10.84
CA GLY A 557 -20.47 -10.96 10.86
C GLY A 557 -19.91 -9.55 11.05
N THR A 558 -18.61 -9.47 11.24
CA THR A 558 -17.94 -8.16 11.39
C THR A 558 -17.57 -7.58 10.02
N ALA A 559 -17.74 -6.28 9.85
CA ALA A 559 -17.38 -5.55 8.64
C ALA A 559 -15.92 -5.82 8.22
N SER A 560 -15.03 -5.88 9.21
CA SER A 560 -13.62 -6.21 8.99
C SER A 560 -13.40 -7.59 8.36
N ASN A 561 -14.13 -8.62 8.80
CA ASN A 561 -14.01 -9.96 8.22
C ASN A 561 -14.49 -10.01 6.76
N HIS A 562 -15.61 -9.33 6.47
CA HIS A 562 -16.12 -9.23 5.11
C HIS A 562 -15.11 -8.50 4.21
N TYR A 563 -14.61 -7.35 4.66
CA TYR A 563 -13.69 -6.58 3.87
C TYR A 563 -12.30 -7.22 3.73
N ASP A 564 -11.83 -7.98 4.71
CA ASP A 564 -10.60 -8.77 4.61
C ASP A 564 -10.67 -9.76 3.44
N PHE A 565 -11.79 -10.47 3.33
CA PHE A 565 -12.05 -11.36 2.20
C PHE A 565 -12.07 -10.60 0.86
N ILE A 566 -12.85 -9.50 0.78
CA ILE A 566 -12.96 -8.69 -0.44
C ILE A 566 -11.59 -8.16 -0.88
N SER A 567 -10.80 -7.64 0.06
CA SER A 567 -9.49 -7.07 -0.26
C SER A 567 -8.49 -8.11 -0.76
N LYS A 568 -8.45 -9.29 -0.15
CA LYS A 568 -7.51 -10.36 -0.50
C LYS A 568 -7.89 -11.06 -1.81
N GLU A 569 -9.12 -11.51 -1.90
CA GLU A 569 -9.54 -12.42 -2.97
C GLU A 569 -10.13 -11.67 -4.16
N PHE A 570 -10.90 -10.61 -3.92
CA PHE A 570 -11.59 -9.87 -4.98
C PHE A 570 -10.76 -8.73 -5.57
N LEU A 571 -10.28 -7.81 -4.73
CA LEU A 571 -9.58 -6.62 -5.21
C LEU A 571 -8.23 -6.94 -5.89
N TYR A 572 -7.56 -8.02 -5.48
CA TYR A 572 -6.27 -8.38 -6.06
C TYR A 572 -6.36 -9.63 -6.94
N LYS A 573 -6.78 -10.77 -6.38
CA LYS A 573 -6.70 -12.04 -7.07
C LYS A 573 -7.69 -12.15 -8.23
N PHE A 574 -8.97 -11.90 -7.97
CA PHE A 574 -9.99 -11.98 -9.00
C PHE A 574 -9.79 -10.97 -10.12
N THR A 575 -9.49 -9.69 -9.78
CA THR A 575 -9.24 -8.65 -10.80
C THR A 575 -8.00 -8.93 -11.63
N ARG A 576 -6.94 -9.52 -11.04
CA ARG A 576 -5.75 -9.98 -11.78
C ARG A 576 -6.12 -11.08 -12.78
N ASN A 577 -6.93 -12.04 -12.37
CA ASN A 577 -7.35 -13.16 -13.24
C ASN A 577 -8.19 -12.67 -14.43
N ILE A 578 -9.12 -11.75 -14.19
CA ILE A 578 -9.89 -11.11 -15.29
C ILE A 578 -8.95 -10.35 -16.23
N GLY A 579 -8.03 -9.57 -15.71
CA GLY A 579 -7.04 -8.85 -16.51
C GLY A 579 -6.17 -9.76 -17.36
N ALA A 580 -5.75 -10.91 -16.80
CA ALA A 580 -5.01 -11.93 -17.52
C ALA A 580 -5.83 -12.54 -18.67
N PHE A 581 -7.11 -12.85 -18.44
CA PHE A 581 -8.00 -13.35 -19.48
C PHE A 581 -8.25 -12.34 -20.60
N ILE A 582 -8.45 -11.05 -20.25
CA ILE A 582 -8.56 -9.97 -21.25
C ILE A 582 -7.28 -9.90 -22.10
N SER A 583 -6.10 -10.02 -21.48
CA SER A 583 -4.81 -10.03 -22.19
C SER A 583 -4.73 -11.24 -23.13
N LEU A 584 -5.24 -12.40 -22.72
CA LEU A 584 -5.34 -13.59 -23.52
C LEU A 584 -6.23 -13.38 -24.76
N CYS A 585 -7.39 -12.74 -24.58
CA CYS A 585 -8.29 -12.41 -25.69
C CYS A 585 -7.64 -11.48 -26.72
N LEU A 586 -6.83 -10.53 -26.26
CA LEU A 586 -6.12 -9.59 -27.13
C LEU A 586 -5.00 -10.24 -27.96
N LEU A 587 -4.42 -11.34 -27.47
CA LEU A 587 -3.37 -12.06 -28.18
C LEU A 587 -3.88 -12.96 -29.28
N ASN A 588 -5.11 -13.43 -29.20
CA ASN A 588 -5.72 -14.35 -30.15
C ASN A 588 -6.27 -13.65 -31.39
N LYS A 589 -6.09 -12.37 -31.58
CA LYS A 589 -6.55 -11.61 -32.76
C LYS A 589 -5.38 -10.84 -33.39
N ASP A 590 -5.22 -10.99 -34.69
CA ASP A 590 -4.14 -10.36 -35.47
C ASP A 590 -4.38 -8.87 -35.77
N ASP A 591 -5.63 -8.39 -35.65
CA ASP A 591 -5.97 -7.02 -36.00
C ASP A 591 -5.93 -6.08 -34.79
N LEU A 592 -4.95 -5.18 -34.79
CA LEU A 592 -4.68 -4.23 -33.71
C LEU A 592 -5.51 -2.94 -33.83
N ASN A 593 -6.33 -2.78 -34.86
CA ASN A 593 -7.16 -1.61 -35.06
C ASN A 593 -8.50 -1.72 -34.30
N GLY A 594 -8.99 -0.62 -33.73
CA GLY A 594 -10.26 -0.59 -33.01
C GLY A 594 -10.14 -0.49 -31.48
N ASN A 595 -11.28 -0.37 -30.79
CA ASN A 595 -11.36 -0.29 -29.34
C ASN A 595 -11.23 -1.68 -28.67
N GLN A 596 -11.19 -1.72 -27.33
CA GLN A 596 -10.98 -2.99 -26.58
C GLN A 596 -12.11 -4.02 -26.83
N LYS A 597 -13.37 -3.57 -26.95
CA LYS A 597 -14.51 -4.43 -27.25
C LYS A 597 -14.37 -5.07 -28.64
N GLU A 598 -14.02 -4.27 -29.65
CA GLU A 598 -13.81 -4.74 -31.02
C GLU A 598 -12.66 -5.76 -31.09
N LYS A 599 -11.56 -5.46 -30.37
CA LYS A 599 -10.38 -6.33 -30.32
C LYS A 599 -10.63 -7.66 -29.61
N THR A 600 -11.37 -7.68 -28.53
CA THR A 600 -11.61 -8.89 -27.73
C THR A 600 -12.92 -9.59 -28.05
N GLY A 601 -13.91 -8.86 -28.55
CA GLY A 601 -15.29 -9.30 -28.68
C GLY A 601 -16.03 -9.44 -27.34
N LEU A 602 -15.45 -8.99 -26.21
CA LEU A 602 -16.07 -9.02 -24.89
C LEU A 602 -16.95 -7.80 -24.67
N PRO A 603 -18.05 -7.92 -23.91
CA PRO A 603 -18.90 -6.78 -23.55
C PRO A 603 -18.18 -5.78 -22.66
N TRP A 604 -18.61 -4.52 -22.69
CA TRP A 604 -17.98 -3.43 -21.93
C TRP A 604 -17.91 -3.68 -20.44
N ILE A 605 -18.91 -4.35 -19.85
CA ILE A 605 -18.92 -4.64 -18.40
C ILE A 605 -17.66 -5.37 -17.94
N ILE A 606 -17.03 -6.20 -18.78
CA ILE A 606 -15.84 -6.95 -18.41
C ILE A 606 -14.66 -6.02 -18.11
N PHE A 607 -14.55 -4.93 -18.84
CA PHE A 607 -13.51 -3.92 -18.61
C PHE A 607 -13.78 -3.05 -17.36
N TRP A 608 -15.04 -3.03 -16.91
CA TRP A 608 -15.45 -2.33 -15.69
C TRP A 608 -15.41 -3.20 -14.43
N LEU A 609 -15.26 -4.53 -14.54
CA LEU A 609 -15.28 -5.42 -13.37
C LEU A 609 -14.31 -4.99 -12.27
N LYS A 610 -13.11 -4.55 -12.64
CA LYS A 610 -12.13 -4.05 -11.68
C LYS A 610 -12.64 -2.82 -10.92
N ASP A 611 -13.20 -1.85 -11.64
CA ASP A 611 -13.64 -0.58 -11.05
C ASP A 611 -14.88 -0.78 -10.18
N ILE A 612 -15.87 -1.55 -10.63
CA ILE A 612 -17.05 -1.84 -9.82
C ILE A 612 -16.69 -2.58 -8.52
N ILE A 613 -15.69 -3.47 -8.57
CA ILE A 613 -15.20 -4.16 -7.38
C ILE A 613 -14.46 -3.20 -6.45
N ILE A 614 -13.58 -2.35 -6.97
CA ILE A 614 -12.83 -1.36 -6.17
C ILE A 614 -13.78 -0.41 -5.43
N TRP A 615 -14.81 0.07 -6.11
CA TRP A 615 -15.72 1.06 -5.56
C TRP A 615 -16.93 0.48 -4.82
N GLY A 616 -17.12 -0.85 -4.87
CA GLY A 616 -18.23 -1.54 -4.20
C GLY A 616 -19.60 -1.15 -4.74
N THR A 617 -19.72 -1.01 -6.06
CA THR A 617 -20.96 -0.72 -6.77
C THR A 617 -21.13 -1.65 -7.96
N LEU A 618 -22.35 -2.05 -8.25
CA LEU A 618 -22.66 -2.90 -9.41
C LEU A 618 -22.83 -2.11 -10.72
N ASP A 619 -22.69 -0.79 -10.64
CA ASP A 619 -22.93 0.11 -11.77
C ASP A 619 -21.62 0.75 -12.25
N PRO A 620 -21.22 0.53 -13.54
CA PRO A 620 -20.01 1.13 -14.12
C PRO A 620 -19.96 2.66 -14.08
N VAL A 621 -21.07 3.32 -14.33
CA VAL A 621 -21.13 4.80 -14.34
C VAL A 621 -20.93 5.35 -12.93
N THR A 622 -21.57 4.74 -11.94
CA THR A 622 -21.35 5.06 -10.53
C THR A 622 -19.88 4.87 -10.13
N ALA A 623 -19.25 3.76 -10.55
CA ALA A 623 -17.84 3.51 -10.30
C ALA A 623 -16.95 4.59 -10.93
N TYR A 624 -17.23 4.99 -12.17
CA TYR A 624 -16.51 6.05 -12.86
C TYR A 624 -16.64 7.41 -12.15
N VAL A 625 -17.86 7.76 -11.73
CA VAL A 625 -18.13 8.99 -10.98
C VAL A 625 -17.38 9.00 -9.65
N MET A 626 -17.39 7.88 -8.90
CA MET A 626 -16.63 7.71 -7.66
C MET A 626 -15.12 7.87 -7.89
N ALA A 627 -14.58 7.32 -8.97
CA ALA A 627 -13.16 7.39 -9.29
C ALA A 627 -12.69 8.82 -9.63
N ASN A 628 -13.53 9.60 -10.31
CA ASN A 628 -13.15 10.88 -10.91
C ASN A 628 -13.63 12.12 -10.12
N ASN A 629 -14.36 11.93 -9.02
CA ASN A 629 -14.86 13.04 -8.21
C ASN A 629 -14.62 12.85 -6.72
N THR A 630 -13.67 13.60 -6.18
CA THR A 630 -13.34 13.57 -4.75
C THR A 630 -14.37 14.30 -3.86
N SER A 631 -15.24 15.13 -4.46
CA SER A 631 -16.27 15.87 -3.73
C SER A 631 -17.48 15.00 -3.39
N ILE A 632 -17.74 13.95 -4.18
CA ILE A 632 -18.81 12.99 -3.91
C ILE A 632 -18.44 12.15 -2.69
N ILE A 633 -19.35 12.03 -1.74
CA ILE A 633 -19.09 11.42 -0.44
C ILE A 633 -19.48 9.95 -0.44
N THR A 634 -20.69 9.63 -0.88
CA THR A 634 -21.25 8.27 -0.80
C THR A 634 -21.46 7.64 -2.17
N ARG A 635 -21.61 6.31 -2.18
CA ARG A 635 -22.01 5.56 -3.38
C ARG A 635 -23.41 5.98 -3.86
N LYS A 636 -24.31 6.32 -2.93
CA LYS A 636 -25.65 6.81 -3.25
C LYS A 636 -25.61 8.16 -4.00
N ASP A 637 -24.74 9.09 -3.56
CA ASP A 637 -24.58 10.38 -4.27
C ASP A 637 -24.08 10.15 -5.70
N ALA A 638 -23.13 9.21 -5.87
CA ALA A 638 -22.63 8.85 -7.19
C ALA A 638 -23.70 8.16 -8.07
N GLN A 639 -24.56 7.33 -7.48
CA GLN A 639 -25.70 6.70 -8.17
C GLN A 639 -26.70 7.73 -8.67
N ASN A 640 -26.98 8.77 -7.89
CA ASN A 640 -27.86 9.86 -8.32
C ASN A 640 -27.31 10.56 -9.57
N ILE A 641 -26.00 10.82 -9.62
CA ILE A 641 -25.34 11.39 -10.80
C ILE A 641 -25.36 10.40 -11.97
N ALA A 642 -25.14 9.12 -11.72
CA ALA A 642 -25.23 8.09 -12.76
C ALA A 642 -26.65 8.02 -13.37
N GLN A 643 -27.69 8.30 -12.58
CA GLN A 643 -29.05 8.36 -13.10
C GLN A 643 -29.23 9.48 -14.13
N ASP A 644 -28.57 10.62 -13.96
CA ASP A 644 -28.59 11.70 -14.95
C ASP A 644 -27.96 11.26 -16.28
N TYR A 645 -26.90 10.43 -16.23
CA TYR A 645 -26.34 9.81 -17.43
C TYR A 645 -27.33 8.89 -18.12
N TYR A 646 -28.01 8.00 -17.41
CA TYR A 646 -28.99 7.08 -17.98
C TYR A 646 -30.20 7.82 -18.55
N ASN A 647 -30.61 8.89 -17.91
CA ASN A 647 -31.69 9.75 -18.43
C ASN A 647 -31.28 10.45 -19.75
N ALA A 648 -30.02 10.89 -19.85
CA ALA A 648 -29.50 11.53 -21.07
C ALA A 648 -29.37 10.54 -22.25
N TYR A 649 -29.13 9.28 -21.98
CA TYR A 649 -28.91 8.22 -22.97
C TYR A 649 -29.99 7.15 -22.95
N ILE A 650 -31.23 7.49 -22.60
CA ILE A 650 -32.37 6.54 -22.46
C ILE A 650 -32.68 5.74 -23.72
N HIS A 651 -32.25 6.23 -24.90
CA HIS A 651 -32.43 5.56 -26.19
C HIS A 651 -31.43 4.41 -26.41
N ILE A 652 -30.38 4.26 -25.59
CA ILE A 652 -29.38 3.19 -25.65
C ILE A 652 -29.80 2.09 -24.72
N ASN A 653 -30.19 0.95 -25.24
CA ASN A 653 -30.72 -0.18 -24.46
C ASN A 653 -29.83 -1.43 -24.58
N ASP A 654 -28.54 -1.27 -24.81
CA ASP A 654 -27.57 -2.35 -24.95
C ASP A 654 -26.28 -2.05 -24.19
N ASP A 655 -25.29 -2.92 -24.36
CA ASP A 655 -23.98 -2.84 -23.73
C ASP A 655 -23.21 -1.55 -24.07
N GLU A 656 -23.54 -0.84 -25.16
CA GLU A 656 -22.89 0.43 -25.53
C GLU A 656 -23.11 1.53 -24.48
N ILE A 657 -24.12 1.43 -23.64
CA ILE A 657 -24.33 2.35 -22.52
C ILE A 657 -23.13 2.37 -21.56
N PHE A 658 -22.31 1.32 -21.54
CA PHE A 658 -21.11 1.20 -20.71
C PHE A 658 -19.82 1.54 -21.45
N ASN A 659 -19.91 2.10 -22.65
CA ASN A 659 -18.74 2.54 -23.42
C ASN A 659 -17.94 3.60 -22.63
N PRO A 660 -16.65 3.35 -22.27
CA PRO A 660 -15.85 4.26 -21.44
C PRO A 660 -15.67 5.65 -22.04
N GLU A 661 -15.54 5.78 -23.34
CA GLU A 661 -15.38 7.09 -24.01
C GLU A 661 -16.66 7.90 -23.92
N MET A 662 -17.82 7.25 -24.02
CA MET A 662 -19.13 7.88 -23.90
C MET A 662 -19.37 8.40 -22.48
N ILE A 663 -19.10 7.57 -21.48
CA ILE A 663 -19.20 7.95 -20.06
C ILE A 663 -18.25 9.10 -19.75
N LYS A 664 -17.01 9.03 -20.22
CA LYS A 664 -15.98 10.06 -20.02
C LYS A 664 -16.40 11.40 -20.64
N LYS A 665 -16.88 11.39 -21.89
CA LYS A 665 -17.32 12.60 -22.60
C LYS A 665 -18.48 13.25 -21.85
N TRP A 666 -19.54 12.48 -21.56
CA TRP A 666 -20.68 12.99 -20.81
C TRP A 666 -20.28 13.56 -19.46
N TYR A 667 -19.42 12.86 -18.70
CA TYR A 667 -19.02 13.31 -17.38
C TYR A 667 -18.16 14.57 -17.40
N GLN A 668 -17.36 14.78 -18.44
CA GLN A 668 -16.63 16.04 -18.64
C GLN A 668 -17.60 17.22 -18.87
N GLU A 669 -18.61 17.03 -19.68
CA GLU A 669 -19.67 18.04 -19.94
C GLU A 669 -20.50 18.29 -18.66
N TYR A 670 -20.91 17.22 -17.97
CA TYR A 670 -21.61 17.30 -16.69
C TYR A 670 -20.83 18.08 -15.64
N ARG A 671 -19.53 17.83 -15.50
CA ARG A 671 -18.68 18.58 -14.57
C ARG A 671 -18.57 20.05 -14.91
N LEU A 672 -18.53 20.40 -16.17
CA LEU A 672 -18.50 21.81 -16.58
C LEU A 672 -19.80 22.52 -16.19
N GLN A 673 -20.94 21.92 -16.43
CA GLN A 673 -22.25 22.47 -16.04
C GLN A 673 -22.39 22.53 -14.50
N TYR A 674 -21.97 21.50 -13.80
CA TYR A 674 -22.00 21.47 -12.33
C TYR A 674 -21.01 22.46 -11.71
N ASN A 675 -19.82 22.60 -12.27
CA ASN A 675 -18.85 23.60 -11.87
C ASN A 675 -19.35 25.03 -12.15
N GLU A 676 -20.00 25.29 -13.25
CA GLU A 676 -20.65 26.60 -13.50
C GLU A 676 -21.75 26.90 -12.47
N THR A 677 -22.57 25.92 -12.13
CA THR A 677 -23.63 26.06 -11.11
C THR A 677 -23.03 26.18 -9.70
N PHE A 678 -21.99 25.41 -9.40
CA PHE A 678 -21.24 25.45 -8.15
C PHE A 678 -20.38 26.71 -8.05
N GLU A 679 -19.73 27.12 -9.12
CA GLU A 679 -18.99 28.37 -9.21
C GLU A 679 -19.90 29.57 -9.03
N LYS A 680 -21.06 29.60 -9.62
CA LYS A 680 -22.05 30.67 -9.38
C LYS A 680 -22.53 30.75 -7.93
N LYS A 681 -22.55 29.63 -7.20
CA LYS A 681 -22.95 29.56 -5.78
C LYS A 681 -21.82 29.88 -4.81
N TYR A 682 -20.53 29.66 -5.18
CA TYR A 682 -19.34 29.80 -4.34
C TYR A 682 -18.30 30.80 -4.86
N ILE A 683 -18.54 31.47 -5.98
CA ILE A 683 -17.62 32.43 -6.62
C ILE A 683 -17.34 33.70 -5.79
N HIS A 684 -18.03 33.91 -4.67
CA HIS A 684 -17.75 35.07 -3.82
C HIS A 684 -16.38 35.02 -3.10
N ASN A 685 -15.57 33.95 -3.24
CA ASN A 685 -14.28 33.82 -2.56
C ASN A 685 -13.12 33.30 -3.43
N ILE A 686 -13.16 33.43 -4.75
CA ILE A 686 -12.00 33.13 -5.60
C ILE A 686 -11.17 34.42 -5.74
N ASN A 687 -10.08 34.48 -4.99
CA ASN A 687 -9.09 35.54 -5.13
C ASN A 687 -8.29 35.30 -6.42
N LYS A 688 -8.63 35.99 -7.49
CA LYS A 688 -7.81 36.11 -8.70
C LYS A 688 -6.88 37.28 -8.54
N ILE A 689 -5.61 37.05 -8.40
CA ILE A 689 -4.58 38.06 -8.20
C ILE A 689 -3.85 38.26 -9.52
N LYS A 690 -3.89 39.46 -10.07
CA LYS A 690 -3.02 39.85 -11.19
C LYS A 690 -1.58 39.85 -10.70
N VAL A 691 -0.69 39.22 -11.46
CA VAL A 691 0.72 39.12 -11.12
C VAL A 691 1.59 39.54 -12.28
N GLU A 692 2.75 40.06 -11.97
CA GLU A 692 3.85 40.23 -12.93
C GLU A 692 4.72 39.00 -12.88
N LEU A 693 4.98 38.39 -14.04
CA LEU A 693 5.86 37.24 -14.12
C LEU A 693 7.30 37.63 -13.83
N TYR A 694 7.98 36.89 -12.99
CA TYR A 694 9.42 37.07 -12.73
C TYR A 694 10.20 36.67 -13.98
N ARG A 695 11.06 37.55 -14.50
CA ARG A 695 11.68 37.45 -15.84
C ARG A 695 12.79 36.40 -15.91
N ASP A 696 12.41 35.13 -15.94
CA ASP A 696 13.30 34.05 -16.38
C ASP A 696 12.57 33.21 -17.43
N PRO A 697 12.90 33.34 -18.74
CA PRO A 697 12.18 32.62 -19.80
C PRO A 697 12.30 31.10 -19.71
N ILE A 698 13.26 30.57 -18.95
CA ILE A 698 13.44 29.11 -18.76
C ILE A 698 12.35 28.55 -17.83
N LEU A 699 11.82 29.34 -16.91
CA LEU A 699 10.86 28.90 -15.89
C LEU A 699 9.42 28.75 -16.41
N TYR A 700 9.06 29.32 -17.54
CA TYR A 700 7.68 29.36 -18.05
C TYR A 700 7.40 28.35 -19.16
N THR A 701 7.94 27.14 -19.05
CA THR A 701 7.70 26.07 -20.04
C THR A 701 6.28 25.51 -19.99
N GLN A 702 5.61 25.62 -18.83
CA GLN A 702 4.25 25.12 -18.60
C GLN A 702 3.26 26.27 -18.45
N PRO A 703 1.99 26.09 -18.80
CA PRO A 703 0.96 27.12 -18.64
C PRO A 703 0.49 27.29 -17.19
N LYS A 704 0.75 26.33 -16.30
CA LYS A 704 0.24 26.29 -14.92
C LYS A 704 1.35 25.83 -13.97
N TYR A 705 1.54 26.55 -12.87
CA TYR A 705 2.51 26.22 -11.81
C TYR A 705 1.82 26.29 -10.45
N ARG A 706 2.09 25.30 -9.60
CA ARG A 706 1.72 25.38 -8.19
C ARG A 706 2.69 26.33 -7.50
N VAL A 707 2.15 27.33 -6.81
CA VAL A 707 2.94 28.38 -6.16
C VAL A 707 2.49 28.62 -4.73
N ILE A 708 3.43 29.08 -3.91
CA ILE A 708 3.22 29.43 -2.49
C ILE A 708 3.51 30.91 -2.33
N PRO A 709 2.66 31.67 -1.60
CA PRO A 709 2.89 33.08 -1.35
C PRO A 709 3.94 33.30 -0.26
N VAL A 710 4.90 34.18 -0.51
CA VAL A 710 5.90 34.64 0.44
C VAL A 710 5.95 36.15 0.43
N MET A 711 5.67 36.79 1.56
CA MET A 711 5.68 38.23 1.72
C MET A 711 7.09 38.74 2.09
N LYS A 712 7.58 39.76 1.36
CA LYS A 712 8.84 40.43 1.64
C LYS A 712 8.78 41.88 1.11
N ASN A 713 9.11 42.88 1.95
CA ASN A 713 9.18 44.30 1.57
C ASN A 713 7.94 44.81 0.84
N ASP A 714 6.76 44.59 1.45
CA ASP A 714 5.43 44.99 0.93
C ASP A 714 5.08 44.46 -0.46
N LYS A 715 5.78 43.44 -0.94
CA LYS A 715 5.47 42.69 -2.14
C LYS A 715 5.22 41.21 -1.83
N MET A 716 4.30 40.62 -2.57
CA MET A 716 4.04 39.19 -2.53
C MET A 716 4.81 38.50 -3.64
N TYR A 717 5.67 37.57 -3.25
CA TYR A 717 6.41 36.69 -4.16
C TYR A 717 5.71 35.33 -4.23
N TRP A 718 5.45 34.87 -5.44
CA TRP A 718 4.83 33.59 -5.71
C TRP A 718 5.93 32.60 -6.11
N ILE A 719 6.22 31.64 -5.22
CA ILE A 719 7.37 30.74 -5.32
C ILE A 719 6.88 29.33 -5.65
N ASP A 720 7.49 28.66 -6.59
CA ASP A 720 7.18 27.27 -6.90
C ASP A 720 7.69 26.29 -5.84
N VAL A 721 7.36 25.01 -6.00
CA VAL A 721 7.77 23.94 -5.05
C VAL A 721 9.30 23.71 -5.02
N ALA A 722 10.04 24.19 -6.02
CA ALA A 722 11.50 24.13 -6.09
C ALA A 722 12.19 25.38 -5.50
N GLY A 723 11.41 26.37 -5.06
CA GLY A 723 11.93 27.60 -4.46
C GLY A 723 12.23 28.73 -5.45
N TYR A 724 11.82 28.61 -6.72
CA TYR A 724 11.99 29.67 -7.71
C TYR A 724 10.89 30.70 -7.61
N ILE A 725 11.25 31.98 -7.70
CA ILE A 725 10.28 33.08 -7.77
C ILE A 725 9.66 33.05 -9.17
N MET A 726 8.38 32.76 -9.25
CA MET A 726 7.63 32.66 -10.51
C MET A 726 6.94 33.97 -10.88
N ALA A 727 6.39 34.66 -9.89
CA ALA A 727 5.68 35.92 -10.11
C ALA A 727 5.73 36.82 -8.86
N VAL A 728 5.36 38.09 -9.05
CA VAL A 728 5.29 39.11 -8.00
C VAL A 728 3.95 39.86 -8.11
N SER A 729 3.35 40.21 -6.98
CA SER A 729 2.18 41.10 -6.92
C SER A 729 2.29 42.07 -5.77
N ASP A 730 1.59 43.21 -5.87
CA ASP A 730 1.46 44.13 -4.77
C ASP A 730 0.54 43.55 -3.68
N VAL A 731 0.84 43.86 -2.43
CA VAL A 731 0.04 43.43 -1.28
C VAL A 731 -1.10 44.45 -1.07
N ASN A 732 -2.21 44.25 -1.75
CA ASN A 732 -3.43 45.01 -1.47
C ASN A 732 -4.52 44.02 -1.00
N ASP A 733 -4.89 44.11 0.29
CA ASP A 733 -6.06 43.47 0.93
C ASP A 733 -6.32 41.99 0.62
N ILE A 734 -5.29 41.16 0.61
CA ILE A 734 -5.43 39.74 0.33
C ILE A 734 -5.47 38.96 1.64
N ASN A 735 -6.63 38.44 1.98
CA ASN A 735 -6.75 37.41 3.02
C ASN A 735 -6.07 36.13 2.52
N ILE A 736 -4.75 36.03 2.76
CA ILE A 736 -3.93 34.90 2.33
C ILE A 736 -4.13 33.77 3.31
N HIS A 737 -5.10 32.92 3.05
CA HIS A 737 -5.16 31.63 3.70
C HIS A 737 -4.02 30.76 3.16
N LYS A 738 -3.45 29.88 4.00
CA LYS A 738 -2.38 28.90 3.67
C LYS A 738 -2.85 27.85 2.64
N ASN A 739 -3.53 28.25 1.58
CA ASN A 739 -4.06 27.36 0.55
C ASN A 739 -3.08 27.26 -0.61
N ASP A 740 -3.13 26.15 -1.32
CA ASP A 740 -2.39 25.97 -2.57
C ASP A 740 -2.91 26.93 -3.64
N TYR A 741 -1.97 27.63 -4.25
CA TYR A 741 -2.26 28.58 -5.33
C TYR A 741 -1.69 28.05 -6.65
N ILE A 742 -2.32 28.45 -7.75
CA ILE A 742 -1.89 28.12 -9.10
C ILE A 742 -1.65 29.41 -9.88
N LEU A 743 -0.44 29.53 -10.39
CA LEU A 743 -0.05 30.56 -11.33
C LEU A 743 -0.41 30.10 -12.76
N TYR A 744 -1.18 30.90 -13.45
CA TYR A 744 -1.46 30.77 -14.88
C TYR A 744 -0.55 31.72 -15.65
N SER A 745 0.56 31.18 -16.19
CA SER A 745 1.64 31.96 -16.80
C SER A 745 1.37 32.37 -18.26
N LYS A 746 0.52 31.62 -18.97
CA LYS A 746 0.16 31.92 -20.37
C LYS A 746 -1.23 32.56 -20.41
N GLU A 747 -1.40 33.60 -21.21
CA GLU A 747 -2.63 34.32 -21.51
C GLU A 747 -3.23 35.18 -20.38
N LYS A 748 -3.10 34.80 -19.10
CA LYS A 748 -3.83 35.48 -18.02
C LYS A 748 -2.97 36.19 -16.99
N CYS A 749 -1.73 35.75 -16.77
CA CYS A 749 -0.79 36.25 -15.72
C CYS A 749 -1.50 36.46 -14.36
N ILE A 750 -2.20 35.45 -13.88
CA ILE A 750 -2.94 35.49 -12.62
C ILE A 750 -2.55 34.33 -11.72
N VAL A 751 -2.63 34.55 -10.41
CA VAL A 751 -2.59 33.50 -9.40
C VAL A 751 -4.00 33.32 -8.83
N SER A 752 -4.41 32.08 -8.68
CA SER A 752 -5.72 31.73 -8.12
C SER A 752 -5.59 30.59 -7.12
N ASN A 753 -6.42 30.56 -6.10
CA ASN A 753 -6.51 29.48 -5.13
C ASN A 753 -7.31 28.26 -5.62
N LYS A 754 -7.70 28.22 -6.90
CA LYS A 754 -8.38 27.09 -7.54
C LYS A 754 -7.89 26.83 -8.95
N TYR A 755 -7.99 25.56 -9.38
CA TYR A 755 -7.88 25.20 -10.78
C TYR A 755 -9.03 25.88 -11.57
N ILE A 756 -8.68 26.74 -12.50
CA ILE A 756 -9.61 27.39 -13.43
C ILE A 756 -9.59 26.59 -14.73
#